data_6ac7ad4900b23fed010d7ba0fd6bbcf0
#
_entry.id   6ac7ad4900b23fed010d7ba0fd6bbcf0
#
_cell.length_a   1.000
_cell.length_b   1.000
_cell.length_c   1.000
_cell.angle_alpha   90.00
_cell.angle_beta   90.00
_cell.angle_gamma   90.00
#
_symmetry.space_group_name_H-M   'P 1'
#
loop_
_entity.id
_entity.type
_entity.pdbx_description
1 polymer ?
#
loop_
_entity_poly.entity_id
_entity_poly.type
_entity_poly.pdbx_seq_one_letter_code
_entity_poly.pdbx_strand_id
1 'polypeptide(L)'
;MLPKNPAEALTSVTFEKYGTGERAGENLTRFGAFAWGEVVSLRVGCPRRLGVTAVVLRINRDGQPPKDMPFTFLSSDYEQGQDICELELDTAALCGQDAGGRRSGLFFYRLLLVRDQDTLFTDSRNNVDFTLGADGGQAFRLLVYDGGDPVPEWFGQGVLYHVFVDRFRRGAGAVRYQTGARGAVMEPDWAHGIPPFAERQGDSLANNTFFGGNLWGVAEALDYLADLGVRVLYLSPIFRAYSNHKYDTGDYLAVDEGFGGEAALDALLDKAKRYGIAVILDGVFNHTGDDSRYFNRYGTYPDTGAYQSPDSPYRDWYEFSEWPDRYASWWGIPILPKLNHKNDVCRSFFTGVDGVGARYIRRGIAGWRLDVADELSDDFLDEFHASVRAAGAESARKPVIIGEVWENAAEKTAYGRRRRYLQGGQLDSVMNYPVRSGILAFVCDRDAEMLYDVLTELYASYPRPVSDSLMNLIGTHDTERILTVLGSEPGDYDRSNRALSVARLSPEKRRAAAHLLKLASLLQYTVFGIPSLYYGDEVGLEGYHDPFCRMPFPWDELEEPVRADLLAHYRALGALRAHPALNRGGFLPVGHGADWLAFRRSAEHGYAGSGNAGDLLIAVSRSSEPVNLDVPQGAALLLAVGGVSLASGCLTLSPDSGCAVRLG
;
A
#
# COMPACT_ATOMS: atom_id res chain seq x y z
N MET A 1 14.48 22.72 -7.26
CA MET A 1 14.18 24.06 -6.66
C MET A 1 15.29 25.01 -7.02
N LEU A 2 15.00 26.17 -7.59
CA LEU A 2 15.96 27.26 -7.59
C LEU A 2 16.08 27.73 -6.13
N PRO A 3 17.30 27.87 -5.59
CA PRO A 3 17.50 28.31 -4.22
C PRO A 3 16.89 29.71 -4.03
N LYS A 4 16.16 29.86 -2.92
CA LYS A 4 15.46 31.11 -2.56
C LYS A 4 16.39 32.33 -2.40
N ASN A 5 17.71 32.08 -2.38
CA ASN A 5 18.74 33.13 -2.29
C ASN A 5 19.96 32.74 -3.15
N PRO A 6 20.43 33.58 -4.09
CA PRO A 6 21.63 33.30 -4.89
C PRO A 6 22.89 32.99 -4.06
N ALA A 7 22.97 33.49 -2.82
CA ALA A 7 24.08 33.20 -1.91
C ALA A 7 24.00 31.74 -1.35
N GLU A 8 22.82 31.13 -1.21
CA GLU A 8 22.67 29.76 -0.79
C GLU A 8 22.96 28.76 -1.92
N ALA A 9 22.67 29.12 -3.18
CA ALA A 9 22.97 28.29 -4.34
C ALA A 9 24.46 27.97 -4.48
N LEU A 10 25.30 28.92 -4.09
CA LEU A 10 26.75 28.77 -4.15
C LEU A 10 27.33 27.96 -2.97
N THR A 11 26.55 27.54 -1.99
CA THR A 11 26.99 26.78 -0.80
C THR A 11 26.48 25.37 -0.73
N SER A 12 25.49 24.97 -1.54
CA SER A 12 24.86 23.66 -1.45
C SER A 12 25.71 22.59 -2.13
N VAL A 13 25.99 21.53 -1.38
CA VAL A 13 26.49 20.27 -1.93
C VAL A 13 25.36 19.59 -2.70
N THR A 14 25.63 19.15 -3.93
CA THR A 14 24.67 18.36 -4.71
C THR A 14 25.04 16.89 -4.63
N PHE A 15 24.02 16.03 -4.57
CA PHE A 15 24.21 14.60 -4.59
C PHE A 15 23.20 13.95 -5.55
N GLU A 16 23.72 13.18 -6.49
CA GLU A 16 22.96 12.57 -7.57
C GLU A 16 23.29 11.08 -7.67
N LYS A 17 22.30 10.27 -8.04
CA LYS A 17 22.42 8.81 -8.26
C LYS A 17 21.85 8.46 -9.63
N TYR A 18 22.56 7.63 -10.38
CA TYR A 18 22.16 7.17 -11.72
C TYR A 18 22.27 5.66 -11.81
N GLY A 19 21.30 5.01 -12.42
CA GLY A 19 21.35 3.58 -12.78
C GLY A 19 21.99 3.33 -14.14
N THR A 20 22.16 2.08 -14.50
CA THR A 20 22.71 1.64 -15.79
C THR A 20 21.85 2.14 -16.95
N GLY A 21 22.48 2.79 -17.95
CA GLY A 21 21.79 3.29 -19.14
C GLY A 21 21.21 4.68 -19.03
N GLU A 22 21.33 5.32 -17.87
CA GLU A 22 20.93 6.71 -17.68
C GLU A 22 22.13 7.64 -17.91
N ARG A 23 21.90 8.74 -18.60
CA ARG A 23 22.94 9.75 -18.85
C ARG A 23 22.88 10.85 -17.81
N ALA A 24 24.04 11.25 -17.31
CA ALA A 24 24.17 12.42 -16.45
C ALA A 24 23.52 13.65 -17.08
N GLY A 25 22.60 14.28 -16.35
CA GLY A 25 21.92 15.51 -16.77
C GLY A 25 20.61 15.31 -17.56
N GLU A 26 20.30 14.10 -18.05
CA GLU A 26 19.07 13.83 -18.78
C GLU A 26 18.00 13.13 -17.89
N ASN A 27 18.45 12.32 -16.93
CA ASN A 27 17.55 11.56 -16.06
C ASN A 27 18.16 11.45 -14.64
N LEU A 28 17.74 12.33 -13.75
CA LEU A 28 18.08 12.26 -12.33
C LEU A 28 17.23 11.17 -11.67
N THR A 29 17.75 9.95 -11.55
CA THR A 29 17.13 8.98 -10.66
C THR A 29 17.55 9.26 -9.23
N ARG A 30 16.61 9.73 -8.45
CA ARG A 30 16.76 9.90 -7.00
C ARG A 30 16.48 8.60 -6.25
N PHE A 31 16.63 7.44 -6.93
CA PHE A 31 16.30 6.14 -6.36
C PHE A 31 17.40 5.61 -5.45
N GLY A 32 16.99 4.89 -4.42
CA GLY A 32 17.85 4.15 -3.53
C GLY A 32 17.67 2.63 -3.62
N ALA A 33 16.97 2.12 -4.65
CA ALA A 33 16.76 0.69 -4.89
C ALA A 33 17.15 0.34 -6.32
N PHE A 34 18.06 -0.65 -6.48
CA PHE A 34 18.63 -1.08 -7.74
C PHE A 34 18.61 -2.59 -7.86
N ALA A 35 18.46 -3.11 -9.07
CA ALA A 35 18.54 -4.52 -9.30
C ALA A 35 19.98 -5.03 -9.10
N TRP A 36 20.11 -6.27 -8.69
CA TRP A 36 21.42 -6.94 -8.62
C TRP A 36 22.06 -7.03 -10.02
N GLY A 37 23.32 -6.60 -10.13
CA GLY A 37 24.04 -6.51 -11.39
C GLY A 37 23.95 -5.16 -12.09
N GLU A 38 23.19 -4.19 -11.55
CA GLU A 38 23.25 -2.81 -12.02
C GLU A 38 24.50 -2.10 -11.53
N VAL A 39 25.04 -1.18 -12.35
CA VAL A 39 26.08 -0.24 -11.94
C VAL A 39 25.41 1.09 -11.61
N VAL A 40 25.66 1.57 -10.39
CA VAL A 40 25.10 2.83 -9.88
C VAL A 40 26.20 3.87 -9.86
N SER A 41 26.05 4.95 -10.59
CA SER A 41 26.95 6.11 -10.53
C SER A 41 26.45 7.09 -9.49
N LEU A 42 27.30 7.42 -8.52
CA LEU A 42 27.06 8.41 -7.50
C LEU A 42 27.88 9.64 -7.81
N ARG A 43 27.25 10.83 -7.90
CA ARG A 43 27.95 12.10 -8.15
C ARG A 43 27.72 13.07 -7.01
N VAL A 44 28.80 13.71 -6.59
CA VAL A 44 28.78 14.74 -5.55
C VAL A 44 29.41 16.02 -6.10
N GLY A 45 28.64 17.10 -6.14
CA GLY A 45 29.16 18.44 -6.46
C GLY A 45 29.47 19.17 -5.17
N CYS A 46 30.74 19.53 -4.97
CA CYS A 46 31.24 20.25 -3.80
C CYS A 46 31.60 21.70 -4.17
N PRO A 47 30.93 22.69 -3.57
CA PRO A 47 31.36 24.08 -3.71
C PRO A 47 32.83 24.26 -3.29
N ARG A 48 33.69 24.83 -4.15
CA ARG A 48 35.12 24.98 -3.90
C ARG A 48 35.45 25.73 -2.62
N ARG A 49 34.59 26.69 -2.24
CA ARG A 49 34.73 27.45 -1.00
C ARG A 49 34.60 26.64 0.28
N LEU A 50 34.01 25.43 0.20
CA LEU A 50 33.93 24.51 1.35
C LEU A 50 35.30 23.90 1.68
N GLY A 51 36.29 23.96 0.79
CA GLY A 51 37.63 23.42 1.01
C GLY A 51 37.62 21.87 1.16
N VAL A 52 36.74 21.19 0.44
CA VAL A 52 36.67 19.71 0.46
C VAL A 52 37.88 19.17 -0.30
N THR A 53 38.70 18.36 0.37
CA THR A 53 39.90 17.73 -0.20
C THR A 53 39.64 16.27 -0.65
N ALA A 54 38.63 15.62 -0.09
CA ALA A 54 38.18 14.29 -0.52
C ALA A 54 36.71 14.04 -0.18
N VAL A 55 36.06 13.27 -1.02
CA VAL A 55 34.69 12.74 -0.78
C VAL A 55 34.79 11.25 -0.60
N VAL A 56 34.17 10.72 0.45
CA VAL A 56 34.18 9.27 0.78
C VAL A 56 32.75 8.80 1.01
N LEU A 57 32.38 7.69 0.39
CA LEU A 57 31.18 6.94 0.73
C LEU A 57 31.52 6.00 1.90
N ARG A 58 30.87 6.18 3.05
CA ARG A 58 30.88 5.21 4.13
C ARG A 58 29.61 4.39 4.07
N ILE A 59 29.75 3.12 3.72
CA ILE A 59 28.61 2.20 3.48
C ILE A 59 28.77 0.93 4.28
N ASN A 60 27.67 0.43 4.85
CA ASN A 60 27.60 -0.87 5.48
C ASN A 60 26.34 -1.65 5.05
N ARG A 61 26.49 -2.94 4.87
CA ARG A 61 25.34 -3.84 4.80
C ARG A 61 24.69 -3.91 6.19
N ASP A 62 23.35 -4.01 6.23
CA ASP A 62 22.60 -4.12 7.49
C ASP A 62 23.21 -5.21 8.40
N GLY A 63 23.54 -4.85 9.64
CA GLY A 63 24.19 -5.72 10.62
C GLY A 63 25.69 -5.97 10.39
N GLN A 64 26.36 -5.31 9.43
CA GLN A 64 27.80 -5.45 9.17
C GLN A 64 28.57 -4.15 9.45
N PRO A 65 29.89 -4.21 9.71
CA PRO A 65 30.70 -3.04 9.89
C PRO A 65 30.81 -2.18 8.60
N PRO A 66 31.03 -0.87 8.74
CA PRO A 66 31.12 0.02 7.59
C PRO A 66 32.42 -0.18 6.79
N LYS A 67 32.34 0.14 5.49
CA LYS A 67 33.46 0.19 4.56
C LYS A 67 33.52 1.59 3.94
N ASP A 68 34.69 2.15 3.82
CA ASP A 68 34.93 3.43 3.20
C ASP A 68 35.37 3.26 1.74
N MET A 69 34.74 4.01 0.82
CA MET A 69 35.01 3.99 -0.61
C MET A 69 35.22 5.43 -1.10
N PRO A 70 36.42 5.79 -1.57
CA PRO A 70 36.71 7.15 -2.02
C PRO A 70 36.07 7.43 -3.38
N PHE A 71 35.56 8.64 -3.56
CA PHE A 71 35.17 9.17 -4.88
C PHE A 71 36.40 9.61 -5.66
N THR A 72 36.28 9.56 -6.98
CA THR A 72 37.30 10.10 -7.91
C THR A 72 36.83 11.46 -8.43
N PHE A 73 37.78 12.42 -8.51
CA PHE A 73 37.51 13.72 -9.13
C PHE A 73 37.16 13.51 -10.63
N LEU A 74 36.01 14.04 -11.06
CA LEU A 74 35.55 13.94 -12.44
C LEU A 74 35.83 15.20 -13.24
N SER A 75 35.36 16.35 -12.77
CA SER A 75 35.45 17.62 -13.46
C SER A 75 35.20 18.81 -12.53
N SER A 76 35.48 20.02 -13.05
CA SER A 76 35.08 21.24 -12.40
C SER A 76 34.01 21.97 -13.20
N ASP A 77 32.90 22.29 -12.53
CA ASP A 77 31.88 23.19 -13.03
C ASP A 77 32.24 24.63 -12.61
N TYR A 78 32.74 25.39 -13.57
CA TYR A 78 33.21 26.80 -13.33
C TYR A 78 32.01 27.75 -13.23
N GLU A 79 30.87 27.46 -13.86
CA GLU A 79 29.68 28.31 -13.81
C GLU A 79 29.04 28.23 -12.43
N GLN A 80 28.94 27.01 -11.88
CA GLN A 80 28.42 26.81 -10.55
C GLN A 80 29.45 26.86 -9.42
N GLY A 81 30.75 26.99 -9.76
CA GLY A 81 31.83 27.05 -8.78
C GLY A 81 32.01 25.78 -7.96
N GLN A 82 31.68 24.61 -8.54
CA GLN A 82 31.72 23.30 -7.89
C GLN A 82 32.80 22.40 -8.51
N ASP A 83 33.34 21.52 -7.69
CA ASP A 83 34.13 20.37 -8.13
C ASP A 83 33.23 19.11 -8.02
N ILE A 84 33.17 18.36 -9.11
CA ILE A 84 32.34 17.16 -9.26
C ILE A 84 33.19 15.92 -9.02
N CYS A 85 32.77 15.09 -8.06
CA CYS A 85 33.37 13.78 -7.78
C CYS A 85 32.38 12.67 -8.10
N GLU A 86 32.88 11.53 -8.57
CA GLU A 86 32.07 10.37 -8.96
C GLU A 86 32.58 9.08 -8.32
N LEU A 87 31.65 8.18 -8.01
CA LEU A 87 31.92 6.82 -7.59
C LEU A 87 30.94 5.88 -8.28
N GLU A 88 31.45 4.85 -8.93
CA GLU A 88 30.64 3.76 -9.48
C GLU A 88 30.54 2.61 -8.47
N LEU A 89 29.32 2.13 -8.24
CA LEU A 89 29.01 0.99 -7.41
C LEU A 89 28.42 -0.12 -8.27
N ASP A 90 29.15 -1.22 -8.41
CA ASP A 90 28.58 -2.48 -8.94
C ASP A 90 27.78 -3.16 -7.81
N THR A 91 26.48 -3.24 -7.98
CA THR A 91 25.55 -3.83 -7.00
C THR A 91 25.81 -5.33 -6.80
N ALA A 92 26.31 -6.04 -7.80
CA ALA A 92 26.68 -7.45 -7.67
C ALA A 92 27.95 -7.62 -6.80
N ALA A 93 28.95 -6.77 -7.02
CA ALA A 93 30.17 -6.77 -6.21
C ALA A 93 29.91 -6.29 -4.77
N LEU A 94 29.01 -5.29 -4.62
CA LEU A 94 28.63 -4.74 -3.31
C LEU A 94 27.86 -5.77 -2.47
N CYS A 95 26.87 -6.42 -3.08
CA CYS A 95 25.92 -7.30 -2.39
C CYS A 95 26.46 -8.74 -2.26
N GLY A 96 27.09 -9.27 -3.32
CA GLY A 96 27.45 -10.68 -3.42
C GLY A 96 26.20 -11.59 -3.47
N GLN A 97 26.43 -12.86 -3.12
CA GLN A 97 25.37 -13.84 -2.88
C GLN A 97 25.48 -14.35 -1.44
N ASP A 98 24.37 -14.51 -0.75
CA ASP A 98 24.38 -15.14 0.57
C ASP A 98 24.50 -16.67 0.47
N ALA A 99 24.56 -17.35 1.62
CA ALA A 99 24.67 -18.80 1.69
C ALA A 99 23.48 -19.54 1.03
N GLY A 100 22.34 -18.88 0.88
CA GLY A 100 21.16 -19.37 0.16
C GLY A 100 21.13 -18.98 -1.31
N GLY A 101 22.20 -18.34 -1.83
CA GLY A 101 22.28 -17.90 -3.23
C GLY A 101 21.47 -16.62 -3.54
N ARG A 102 20.94 -15.93 -2.54
CA ARG A 102 20.15 -14.70 -2.71
C ARG A 102 21.03 -13.53 -3.13
N ARG A 103 20.51 -12.72 -4.06
CA ARG A 103 21.20 -11.60 -4.71
C ARG A 103 20.61 -10.27 -4.27
N SER A 104 20.41 -10.09 -2.97
CA SER A 104 19.74 -8.92 -2.42
C SER A 104 20.32 -8.50 -1.08
N GLY A 105 20.10 -7.24 -0.69
CA GLY A 105 20.52 -6.71 0.61
C GLY A 105 20.14 -5.25 0.81
N LEU A 106 20.02 -4.88 2.08
CA LEU A 106 19.82 -3.49 2.49
C LEU A 106 21.16 -2.94 2.99
N PHE A 107 21.51 -1.74 2.51
CA PHE A 107 22.72 -1.02 2.87
C PHE A 107 22.36 0.35 3.42
N PHE A 108 23.16 0.82 4.36
CA PHE A 108 23.10 2.17 4.91
C PHE A 108 24.39 2.91 4.57
N TYR A 109 24.29 4.15 4.13
CA TYR A 109 25.48 4.92 3.76
C TYR A 109 25.36 6.40 4.10
N ARG A 110 26.54 7.03 4.21
CA ARG A 110 26.73 8.48 4.34
C ARG A 110 27.83 8.93 3.42
N LEU A 111 27.74 10.19 2.99
CA LEU A 111 28.86 10.88 2.37
C LEU A 111 29.68 11.59 3.45
N LEU A 112 30.97 11.45 3.38
CA LEU A 112 31.96 12.15 4.20
C LEU A 112 32.69 13.13 3.31
N LEU A 113 32.58 14.42 3.62
CA LEU A 113 33.27 15.52 2.96
C LEU A 113 34.47 15.89 3.82
N VAL A 114 35.64 15.37 3.45
CA VAL A 114 36.88 15.55 4.20
C VAL A 114 37.43 16.92 3.87
N ARG A 115 37.79 17.71 4.89
CA ARG A 115 38.48 19.01 4.81
C ARG A 115 39.76 18.96 5.61
N ASP A 116 40.64 19.94 5.45
CA ASP A 116 41.95 19.98 6.13
C ASP A 116 41.85 19.89 7.67
N GLN A 117 40.78 20.42 8.26
CA GLN A 117 40.62 20.52 9.71
C GLN A 117 39.52 19.65 10.31
N ASP A 118 38.55 19.18 9.49
CA ASP A 118 37.39 18.40 9.95
C ASP A 118 36.78 17.60 8.83
N THR A 119 35.70 16.84 9.15
CA THR A 119 34.90 16.10 8.19
C THR A 119 33.42 16.44 8.40
N LEU A 120 32.73 16.79 7.32
CA LEU A 120 31.28 16.95 7.34
C LEU A 120 30.62 15.65 6.90
N PHE A 121 29.51 15.32 7.54
CA PHE A 121 28.71 14.14 7.26
C PHE A 121 27.34 14.53 6.72
N THR A 122 26.82 13.76 5.79
CA THR A 122 25.42 13.91 5.39
C THR A 122 24.48 13.33 6.44
N ASP A 123 23.38 14.05 6.69
CA ASP A 123 22.24 13.64 7.48
C ASP A 123 21.02 13.60 6.57
N SER A 124 20.55 12.38 6.25
CA SER A 124 19.44 12.15 5.32
C SER A 124 18.11 12.44 5.99
N ARG A 125 17.24 13.18 5.33
CA ARG A 125 15.87 13.44 5.80
C ARG A 125 14.88 12.37 5.29
N ASN A 126 14.85 12.15 3.97
CA ASN A 126 13.86 11.31 3.29
C ASN A 126 14.49 10.42 2.20
N ASN A 127 15.72 9.98 2.42
CA ASN A 127 16.55 9.23 1.46
C ASN A 127 16.96 10.00 0.18
N VAL A 128 16.59 11.27 0.06
CA VAL A 128 16.92 12.19 -1.05
C VAL A 128 17.49 13.50 -0.52
N ASP A 129 16.70 14.21 0.28
CA ASP A 129 17.11 15.49 0.86
C ASP A 129 18.00 15.24 2.09
N PHE A 130 18.99 16.12 2.29
CA PHE A 130 19.96 15.99 3.37
C PHE A 130 20.49 17.33 3.84
N THR A 131 21.04 17.34 5.04
CA THR A 131 21.83 18.42 5.60
C THR A 131 23.27 17.96 5.85
N LEU A 132 24.16 18.90 6.13
CA LEU A 132 25.55 18.61 6.50
C LEU A 132 25.78 18.98 7.97
N GLY A 133 26.40 18.08 8.73
CA GLY A 133 26.74 18.27 10.13
C GLY A 133 28.10 17.70 10.51
N ALA A 134 28.58 18.02 11.71
CA ALA A 134 29.82 17.48 12.26
C ALA A 134 29.69 16.01 12.68
N ASP A 135 28.48 15.60 13.06
CA ASP A 135 28.12 14.22 13.43
C ASP A 135 27.15 13.65 12.39
N GLY A 136 27.30 12.39 12.03
CA GLY A 136 26.38 11.72 11.11
C GLY A 136 25.04 11.49 11.78
N GLY A 137 23.98 12.11 11.28
CA GLY A 137 22.58 11.87 11.61
C GLY A 137 22.03 10.59 10.96
N GLN A 138 20.85 10.65 10.34
CA GLN A 138 20.26 9.52 9.65
C GLN A 138 21.04 9.16 8.36
N ALA A 139 21.27 7.87 8.14
CA ALA A 139 21.92 7.37 6.94
C ALA A 139 20.96 7.33 5.77
N PHE A 140 21.48 7.50 4.55
CA PHE A 140 20.77 7.08 3.35
C PHE A 140 20.65 5.55 3.28
N ARG A 141 19.63 5.09 2.58
CA ARG A 141 19.38 3.66 2.31
C ARG A 141 19.64 3.34 0.85
N LEU A 142 20.23 2.19 0.61
CA LEU A 142 20.38 1.61 -0.71
C LEU A 142 19.91 0.15 -0.63
N LEU A 143 18.85 -0.17 -1.37
CA LEU A 143 18.31 -1.52 -1.47
C LEU A 143 18.80 -2.17 -2.76
N VAL A 144 19.48 -3.31 -2.65
CA VAL A 144 19.74 -4.18 -3.79
C VAL A 144 18.70 -5.28 -3.77
N TYR A 145 17.95 -5.44 -4.88
CA TYR A 145 16.91 -6.46 -4.98
C TYR A 145 17.18 -7.44 -6.14
N ASP A 146 16.67 -8.66 -6.02
CA ASP A 146 16.74 -9.64 -7.10
C ASP A 146 15.68 -9.31 -8.17
N GLY A 147 16.13 -8.86 -9.33
CA GLY A 147 15.27 -8.48 -10.45
C GLY A 147 14.77 -9.66 -11.30
N GLY A 148 15.12 -10.92 -10.95
CA GLY A 148 14.81 -12.10 -11.77
C GLY A 148 13.32 -12.46 -11.85
N ASP A 149 12.50 -12.01 -10.90
CA ASP A 149 11.04 -12.19 -10.89
C ASP A 149 10.32 -10.86 -10.66
N PRO A 150 10.17 -10.00 -11.69
CA PRO A 150 9.56 -8.70 -11.55
C PRO A 150 8.07 -8.78 -11.18
N VAL A 151 7.57 -7.73 -10.51
CA VAL A 151 6.13 -7.55 -10.21
C VAL A 151 5.30 -7.68 -11.49
N PRO A 152 4.11 -8.34 -11.44
CA PRO A 152 3.24 -8.47 -12.61
C PRO A 152 2.85 -7.13 -13.22
N GLU A 153 3.08 -6.93 -14.52
CA GLU A 153 2.82 -5.64 -15.19
C GLU A 153 1.35 -5.20 -15.20
N TRP A 154 0.43 -6.18 -15.17
CA TRP A 154 -1.01 -5.87 -15.11
C TRP A 154 -1.44 -5.23 -13.79
N PHE A 155 -0.69 -5.50 -12.70
CA PHE A 155 -0.97 -4.92 -11.39
C PHE A 155 -0.33 -3.52 -11.29
N GLY A 156 -1.11 -2.54 -10.87
CA GLY A 156 -0.74 -1.11 -10.92
C GLY A 156 -1.58 -0.32 -11.93
N GLN A 157 -2.37 -1.00 -12.77
CA GLN A 157 -3.26 -0.37 -13.75
C GLN A 157 -4.69 -0.24 -13.22
N GLY A 158 -5.36 0.87 -13.54
CA GLY A 158 -6.74 1.13 -13.13
C GLY A 158 -6.88 1.35 -11.62
N VAL A 159 -7.95 0.80 -11.06
CA VAL A 159 -8.35 0.94 -9.66
C VAL A 159 -8.48 -0.45 -9.03
N LEU A 160 -7.96 -0.62 -7.81
CA LEU A 160 -8.27 -1.75 -6.95
C LEU A 160 -9.49 -1.39 -6.10
N TYR A 161 -10.48 -2.28 -6.02
CA TYR A 161 -11.67 -2.08 -5.20
C TYR A 161 -11.76 -3.18 -4.14
N HIS A 162 -11.79 -2.77 -2.87
CA HIS A 162 -11.82 -3.66 -1.73
C HIS A 162 -13.26 -3.86 -1.24
N VAL A 163 -13.74 -5.11 -1.28
CA VAL A 163 -15.09 -5.50 -0.87
C VAL A 163 -15.08 -6.27 0.45
N PHE A 164 -15.86 -5.78 1.42
CA PHE A 164 -16.28 -6.57 2.58
C PHE A 164 -17.59 -7.28 2.22
N VAL A 165 -17.52 -8.58 1.91
CA VAL A 165 -18.57 -9.32 1.18
C VAL A 165 -19.95 -9.26 1.84
N ASP A 166 -20.02 -9.48 3.16
CA ASP A 166 -21.27 -9.44 3.92
C ASP A 166 -22.01 -8.10 3.85
N ARG A 167 -21.32 -7.01 3.57
CA ARG A 167 -21.83 -5.64 3.65
C ARG A 167 -21.92 -4.93 2.29
N PHE A 168 -21.57 -5.63 1.20
CA PHE A 168 -21.53 -4.97 -0.10
C PHE A 168 -22.86 -5.06 -0.85
N ARG A 169 -23.37 -6.28 -1.14
CA ARG A 169 -24.63 -6.48 -1.86
C ARG A 169 -25.22 -7.85 -1.62
N ARG A 170 -26.53 -7.89 -1.37
CA ARG A 170 -27.31 -9.13 -1.38
C ARG A 170 -27.54 -9.55 -2.83
N GLY A 171 -27.04 -10.70 -3.24
CA GLY A 171 -27.27 -11.26 -4.57
C GLY A 171 -28.40 -12.30 -4.54
N ALA A 172 -29.00 -12.53 -5.72
CA ALA A 172 -30.17 -13.42 -5.86
C ALA A 172 -29.85 -14.92 -5.86
N GLY A 173 -28.57 -15.32 -5.89
CA GLY A 173 -28.17 -16.73 -5.89
C GLY A 173 -28.38 -17.41 -4.54
N ALA A 174 -28.35 -18.76 -4.56
CA ALA A 174 -28.52 -19.55 -3.35
C ALA A 174 -27.38 -19.36 -2.34
N VAL A 175 -27.76 -19.20 -1.09
CA VAL A 175 -26.84 -19.12 0.06
C VAL A 175 -27.36 -20.00 1.20
N ARG A 176 -26.43 -20.48 2.03
CA ARG A 176 -26.78 -21.31 3.19
C ARG A 176 -25.96 -20.88 4.40
N TYR A 177 -26.60 -20.32 5.39
CA TYR A 177 -25.97 -19.97 6.66
C TYR A 177 -25.94 -21.16 7.64
N GLN A 178 -24.95 -21.14 8.53
CA GLN A 178 -24.88 -22.10 9.64
C GLN A 178 -26.10 -21.94 10.55
N THR A 179 -26.61 -23.05 11.05
CA THR A 179 -27.76 -23.10 11.97
C THR A 179 -27.36 -23.73 13.30
N GLY A 180 -28.16 -23.54 14.34
CA GLY A 180 -27.92 -24.07 15.70
C GLY A 180 -27.51 -23.04 16.72
N ALA A 181 -27.09 -23.48 17.88
CA ALA A 181 -26.76 -22.60 19.04
C ALA A 181 -25.63 -21.59 18.75
N ARG A 182 -24.71 -21.94 17.85
CA ARG A 182 -23.65 -21.09 17.33
C ARG A 182 -23.91 -20.66 15.87
N GLY A 183 -25.17 -20.68 15.45
CA GLY A 183 -25.52 -20.34 14.07
C GLY A 183 -25.47 -18.85 13.77
N ALA A 184 -25.64 -18.52 12.49
CA ALA A 184 -25.74 -17.15 12.01
C ALA A 184 -27.00 -16.45 12.53
N VAL A 185 -26.86 -15.21 12.91
CA VAL A 185 -27.96 -14.27 13.20
C VAL A 185 -28.11 -13.36 11.99
N MET A 186 -29.31 -13.30 11.41
CA MET A 186 -29.54 -12.44 10.23
C MET A 186 -30.05 -11.07 10.66
N GLU A 187 -29.37 -10.02 10.19
CA GLU A 187 -29.86 -8.65 10.28
C GLU A 187 -30.73 -8.35 9.03
N PRO A 188 -32.05 -8.22 9.19
CA PRO A 188 -32.92 -8.00 8.05
C PRO A 188 -32.85 -6.58 7.50
N ASP A 189 -32.58 -5.60 8.37
CA ASP A 189 -32.51 -4.18 7.98
C ASP A 189 -31.15 -3.85 7.38
N TRP A 190 -31.07 -3.88 6.06
CA TRP A 190 -29.86 -3.52 5.32
C TRP A 190 -29.49 -2.05 5.48
N ALA A 191 -30.47 -1.17 5.50
CA ALA A 191 -30.24 0.29 5.44
C ALA A 191 -29.89 0.89 6.81
N HIS A 192 -30.51 0.37 7.90
CA HIS A 192 -30.41 0.98 9.22
C HIS A 192 -29.93 0.03 10.31
N GLY A 193 -29.71 -1.25 9.97
CA GLY A 193 -29.17 -2.23 10.91
C GLY A 193 -27.80 -1.79 11.42
N ILE A 194 -27.55 -1.99 12.71
CA ILE A 194 -26.29 -1.65 13.37
C ILE A 194 -25.55 -2.96 13.65
N PRO A 195 -24.29 -3.12 13.22
CA PRO A 195 -23.49 -4.28 13.59
C PRO A 195 -23.37 -4.37 15.12
N PRO A 196 -23.49 -5.58 15.72
CA PRO A 196 -23.25 -5.77 17.14
C PRO A 196 -21.87 -5.26 17.55
N PHE A 197 -21.80 -4.62 18.70
CA PHE A 197 -20.57 -4.03 19.23
C PHE A 197 -20.42 -4.30 20.73
N ALA A 198 -19.19 -4.27 21.25
CA ALA A 198 -18.90 -4.36 22.67
C ALA A 198 -19.30 -3.05 23.36
N GLU A 199 -20.11 -3.13 24.42
CA GLU A 199 -20.47 -1.96 25.23
C GLU A 199 -19.28 -1.48 26.08
N ARG A 200 -18.44 -2.42 26.51
CA ARG A 200 -17.24 -2.17 27.31
C ARG A 200 -16.05 -2.89 26.70
N GLN A 201 -14.85 -2.33 26.89
CA GLN A 201 -13.62 -3.01 26.51
C GLN A 201 -13.51 -4.36 27.23
N GLY A 202 -13.30 -5.43 26.46
CA GLY A 202 -13.21 -6.80 26.96
C GLY A 202 -14.51 -7.60 26.92
N ASP A 203 -15.65 -7.00 26.56
CA ASP A 203 -16.88 -7.76 26.28
C ASP A 203 -16.63 -8.64 25.07
N SER A 204 -17.09 -9.91 25.14
CA SER A 204 -17.00 -10.84 24.01
C SER A 204 -18.07 -10.54 22.96
N LEU A 205 -17.66 -10.51 21.69
CA LEU A 205 -18.55 -10.44 20.54
C LEU A 205 -18.52 -11.77 19.80
N ALA A 206 -19.70 -12.28 19.46
CA ALA A 206 -19.80 -13.50 18.66
C ALA A 206 -19.44 -13.27 17.18
N ASN A 207 -19.55 -12.03 16.67
CA ASN A 207 -19.32 -11.64 15.29
C ASN A 207 -20.11 -12.49 14.24
N ASN A 208 -21.22 -13.08 14.64
CA ASN A 208 -22.03 -13.99 13.84
C ASN A 208 -23.32 -13.34 13.29
N THR A 209 -23.43 -12.02 13.34
CA THR A 209 -24.55 -11.28 12.74
C THR A 209 -24.20 -10.88 11.32
N PHE A 210 -24.98 -11.40 10.37
CA PHE A 210 -24.79 -11.22 8.94
C PHE A 210 -25.86 -10.31 8.36
N PHE A 211 -25.44 -9.40 7.48
CA PHE A 211 -26.34 -8.57 6.66
C PHE A 211 -26.74 -9.25 5.35
N GLY A 212 -26.09 -10.33 4.98
CA GLY A 212 -26.47 -11.16 3.86
C GLY A 212 -25.87 -10.80 2.52
N GLY A 213 -24.89 -9.91 2.47
CA GLY A 213 -24.06 -9.73 1.28
C GLY A 213 -23.33 -11.01 0.90
N ASN A 214 -23.16 -11.27 -0.39
CA ASN A 214 -22.61 -12.53 -0.88
C ASN A 214 -21.91 -12.35 -2.23
N LEU A 215 -21.21 -13.40 -2.72
CA LEU A 215 -20.47 -13.35 -3.97
C LEU A 215 -21.35 -13.20 -5.21
N TRP A 216 -22.61 -13.66 -5.16
CA TRP A 216 -23.58 -13.37 -6.22
C TRP A 216 -23.85 -11.89 -6.35
N GLY A 217 -24.02 -11.19 -5.22
CA GLY A 217 -24.20 -9.74 -5.19
C GLY A 217 -22.97 -9.00 -5.70
N VAL A 218 -21.76 -9.46 -5.36
CA VAL A 218 -20.53 -8.91 -5.93
C VAL A 218 -20.51 -9.10 -7.44
N ALA A 219 -20.86 -10.29 -7.94
CA ALA A 219 -20.93 -10.55 -9.38
C ALA A 219 -21.98 -9.68 -10.08
N GLU A 220 -23.14 -9.45 -9.45
CA GLU A 220 -24.17 -8.54 -9.99
C GLU A 220 -23.70 -7.09 -10.09
N ALA A 221 -22.79 -6.64 -9.21
CA ALA A 221 -22.29 -5.27 -9.15
C ALA A 221 -21.10 -4.98 -10.09
N LEU A 222 -20.64 -5.94 -10.90
CA LEU A 222 -19.44 -5.75 -11.75
C LEU A 222 -19.59 -4.62 -12.78
N ASP A 223 -20.80 -4.33 -13.26
CA ASP A 223 -21.05 -3.18 -14.14
C ASP A 223 -20.72 -1.86 -13.42
N TYR A 224 -21.22 -1.70 -12.18
CA TYR A 224 -20.94 -0.56 -11.32
C TYR A 224 -19.43 -0.41 -11.07
N LEU A 225 -18.73 -1.51 -10.78
CA LEU A 225 -17.29 -1.50 -10.54
C LEU A 225 -16.49 -1.14 -11.80
N ALA A 226 -16.90 -1.65 -12.95
CA ALA A 226 -16.26 -1.33 -14.24
C ALA A 226 -16.39 0.17 -14.58
N ASP A 227 -17.53 0.79 -14.25
CA ASP A 227 -17.80 2.20 -14.45
C ASP A 227 -16.93 3.12 -13.54
N LEU A 228 -16.46 2.61 -12.42
CA LEU A 228 -15.47 3.25 -11.55
C LEU A 228 -14.02 3.06 -12.02
N GLY A 229 -13.78 2.36 -13.14
CA GLY A 229 -12.44 2.06 -13.63
C GLY A 229 -11.73 0.92 -12.90
N VAL A 230 -12.47 0.08 -12.17
CA VAL A 230 -11.92 -1.06 -11.42
C VAL A 230 -11.30 -2.08 -12.37
N ARG A 231 -10.08 -2.49 -12.09
CA ARG A 231 -9.33 -3.56 -12.78
C ARG A 231 -8.91 -4.67 -11.84
N VAL A 232 -8.92 -4.41 -10.55
CA VAL A 232 -8.61 -5.39 -9.51
C VAL A 232 -9.70 -5.37 -8.46
N LEU A 233 -10.27 -6.52 -8.16
CA LEU A 233 -11.25 -6.73 -7.09
C LEU A 233 -10.57 -7.50 -5.97
N TYR A 234 -10.41 -6.88 -4.81
CA TYR A 234 -9.93 -7.51 -3.60
C TYR A 234 -11.11 -7.85 -2.70
N LEU A 235 -11.26 -9.12 -2.33
CA LEU A 235 -12.28 -9.62 -1.42
C LEU A 235 -11.68 -9.84 -0.04
N SER A 236 -12.27 -9.26 1.02
CA SER A 236 -12.06 -9.72 2.40
C SER A 236 -12.30 -11.22 2.49
N PRO A 237 -11.84 -11.93 3.55
CA PRO A 237 -11.86 -13.39 3.58
C PRO A 237 -13.22 -14.00 3.18
N ILE A 238 -13.18 -15.04 2.35
CA ILE A 238 -14.39 -15.70 1.82
C ILE A 238 -14.50 -17.17 2.22
N PHE A 239 -13.47 -17.68 2.91
CA PHE A 239 -13.46 -19.08 3.31
C PHE A 239 -14.45 -19.33 4.44
N ARG A 240 -14.91 -20.61 4.54
CA ARG A 240 -15.82 -21.02 5.60
C ARG A 240 -15.26 -20.62 6.97
N ALA A 241 -16.04 -19.87 7.74
CA ALA A 241 -15.70 -19.40 9.07
C ALA A 241 -16.97 -19.09 9.86
N TYR A 242 -16.85 -19.02 11.18
CA TYR A 242 -17.98 -18.73 12.07
C TYR A 242 -18.40 -17.25 11.97
N SER A 243 -17.44 -16.33 11.96
CA SER A 243 -17.74 -14.90 11.98
C SER A 243 -18.22 -14.35 10.63
N ASN A 244 -18.81 -13.15 10.67
CA ASN A 244 -19.19 -12.38 9.49
C ASN A 244 -17.98 -11.81 8.72
N HIS A 245 -16.86 -11.55 9.40
CA HIS A 245 -15.63 -11.04 8.82
C HIS A 245 -14.70 -12.13 8.26
N LYS A 246 -14.85 -13.38 8.74
CA LYS A 246 -14.13 -14.57 8.27
C LYS A 246 -12.61 -14.59 8.51
N TYR A 247 -12.08 -13.67 9.31
CA TYR A 247 -10.66 -13.73 9.73
C TYR A 247 -10.39 -14.88 10.70
N ASP A 248 -11.40 -15.50 11.28
CA ASP A 248 -11.37 -16.76 12.03
C ASP A 248 -11.56 -17.97 11.11
N THR A 249 -10.72 -18.11 10.07
CA THR A 249 -10.88 -19.13 9.04
C THR A 249 -11.12 -20.52 9.63
N GLY A 250 -12.21 -21.16 9.21
CA GLY A 250 -12.64 -22.49 9.67
C GLY A 250 -12.20 -23.60 8.72
N ASP A 251 -12.25 -23.38 7.40
CA ASP A 251 -11.80 -24.34 6.40
C ASP A 251 -11.28 -23.63 5.16
N TYR A 252 -9.97 -23.69 4.92
CA TYR A 252 -9.31 -23.07 3.78
C TYR A 252 -9.64 -23.71 2.43
N LEU A 253 -10.25 -24.90 2.43
CA LEU A 253 -10.57 -25.64 1.20
C LEU A 253 -12.03 -25.45 0.77
N ALA A 254 -12.80 -24.65 1.49
CA ALA A 254 -14.21 -24.41 1.22
C ALA A 254 -14.55 -22.92 1.27
N VAL A 255 -15.17 -22.39 0.22
CA VAL A 255 -15.82 -21.08 0.24
C VAL A 255 -17.07 -21.14 1.11
N ASP A 256 -17.34 -20.10 1.89
CA ASP A 256 -18.46 -20.05 2.82
C ASP A 256 -19.81 -20.15 2.07
N GLU A 257 -20.65 -21.07 2.48
CA GLU A 257 -21.98 -21.28 1.91
C GLU A 257 -22.91 -20.07 2.11
N GLY A 258 -22.72 -19.30 3.18
CA GLY A 258 -23.39 -18.02 3.40
C GLY A 258 -23.00 -16.95 2.38
N PHE A 259 -21.84 -17.10 1.77
CA PHE A 259 -21.41 -16.26 0.65
C PHE A 259 -21.72 -16.88 -0.73
N GLY A 260 -22.40 -18.03 -0.77
CA GLY A 260 -22.80 -18.71 -2.01
C GLY A 260 -21.89 -19.86 -2.43
N GLY A 261 -20.89 -20.19 -1.61
CA GLY A 261 -20.02 -21.34 -1.80
C GLY A 261 -19.19 -21.29 -3.08
N GLU A 262 -18.70 -22.44 -3.48
CA GLU A 262 -17.82 -22.60 -4.65
C GLU A 262 -18.48 -22.12 -5.95
N ALA A 263 -19.79 -22.36 -6.13
CA ALA A 263 -20.52 -21.97 -7.32
C ALA A 263 -20.58 -20.43 -7.51
N ALA A 264 -20.71 -19.68 -6.42
CA ALA A 264 -20.74 -18.23 -6.47
C ALA A 264 -19.36 -17.65 -6.80
N LEU A 265 -18.28 -18.26 -6.27
CA LEU A 265 -16.92 -17.88 -6.61
C LEU A 265 -16.65 -18.12 -8.11
N ASP A 266 -16.99 -19.29 -8.64
CA ASP A 266 -16.77 -19.59 -10.06
C ASP A 266 -17.55 -18.64 -10.98
N ALA A 267 -18.81 -18.35 -10.66
CA ALA A 267 -19.61 -17.39 -11.41
C ALA A 267 -19.04 -15.97 -11.36
N LEU A 268 -18.52 -15.55 -10.19
CA LEU A 268 -17.84 -14.25 -10.05
C LEU A 268 -16.58 -14.21 -10.91
N LEU A 269 -15.70 -15.23 -10.85
CA LEU A 269 -14.47 -15.29 -11.62
C LEU A 269 -14.74 -15.25 -13.12
N ASP A 270 -15.71 -16.03 -13.61
CA ASP A 270 -16.12 -16.06 -15.00
C ASP A 270 -16.68 -14.71 -15.49
N LYS A 271 -17.49 -14.05 -14.65
CA LYS A 271 -18.02 -12.74 -15.00
C LYS A 271 -16.94 -11.66 -14.94
N ALA A 272 -16.09 -11.63 -13.89
CA ALA A 272 -14.99 -10.68 -13.73
C ALA A 272 -14.01 -10.76 -14.92
N LYS A 273 -13.70 -11.96 -15.39
CA LYS A 273 -12.87 -12.18 -16.58
C LYS A 273 -13.43 -11.46 -17.82
N ARG A 274 -14.74 -11.47 -18.02
CA ARG A 274 -15.42 -10.78 -19.17
C ARG A 274 -15.29 -9.25 -19.05
N TYR A 275 -15.23 -8.70 -17.82
CA TYR A 275 -15.00 -7.28 -17.57
C TYR A 275 -13.52 -6.90 -17.55
N GLY A 276 -12.61 -7.85 -17.69
CA GLY A 276 -11.16 -7.62 -17.55
C GLY A 276 -10.75 -7.28 -16.11
N ILE A 277 -11.56 -7.67 -15.13
CA ILE A 277 -11.31 -7.46 -13.70
C ILE A 277 -10.60 -8.69 -13.12
N ALA A 278 -9.47 -8.48 -12.49
CA ALA A 278 -8.71 -9.49 -11.78
C ALA A 278 -9.23 -9.62 -10.34
N VAL A 279 -9.46 -10.85 -9.86
CA VAL A 279 -9.92 -11.09 -8.48
C VAL A 279 -8.75 -11.57 -7.64
N ILE A 280 -8.51 -10.94 -6.48
CA ILE A 280 -7.54 -11.37 -5.48
C ILE A 280 -8.27 -11.70 -4.17
N LEU A 281 -7.74 -12.66 -3.42
CA LEU A 281 -8.32 -13.10 -2.16
C LEU A 281 -7.45 -12.70 -0.97
N ASP A 282 -8.08 -12.68 0.20
CA ASP A 282 -7.41 -12.48 1.48
C ASP A 282 -6.89 -13.83 2.02
N GLY A 283 -5.60 -13.88 2.31
CA GLY A 283 -4.90 -15.04 2.85
C GLY A 283 -4.61 -14.88 4.34
N VAL A 284 -5.54 -15.36 5.17
CA VAL A 284 -5.40 -15.36 6.63
C VAL A 284 -4.64 -16.62 7.04
N PHE A 285 -3.31 -16.61 6.92
CA PHE A 285 -2.49 -17.81 7.08
C PHE A 285 -1.68 -17.85 8.38
N ASN A 286 -1.75 -16.81 9.21
CA ASN A 286 -1.10 -16.80 10.52
C ASN A 286 -1.85 -17.61 11.59
N HIS A 287 -3.17 -17.67 11.52
CA HIS A 287 -4.02 -18.30 12.54
C HIS A 287 -5.28 -18.89 11.91
N THR A 288 -5.99 -19.71 12.67
CA THR A 288 -7.33 -20.19 12.33
C THR A 288 -8.34 -19.70 13.36
N GLY A 289 -9.63 -19.92 13.11
CA GLY A 289 -10.61 -19.89 14.18
C GLY A 289 -10.42 -21.06 15.15
N ASP A 290 -10.78 -20.89 16.42
CA ASP A 290 -10.84 -22.01 17.38
C ASP A 290 -11.97 -23.02 17.02
N ASP A 291 -12.91 -22.60 16.18
CA ASP A 291 -13.94 -23.42 15.56
C ASP A 291 -13.54 -23.96 14.17
N SER A 292 -12.29 -23.93 13.81
CA SER A 292 -11.82 -24.46 12.53
C SER A 292 -11.81 -25.99 12.51
N ARG A 293 -11.87 -26.60 11.31
CA ARG A 293 -11.64 -28.03 11.07
C ARG A 293 -10.35 -28.51 11.72
N TYR A 294 -9.32 -27.70 11.74
CA TYR A 294 -7.97 -28.04 12.20
C TYR A 294 -7.84 -27.99 13.71
N PHE A 295 -8.48 -27.03 14.38
CA PHE A 295 -8.48 -26.89 15.83
C PHE A 295 -9.68 -27.56 16.48
N ASN A 296 -10.88 -27.33 15.96
CA ASN A 296 -12.18 -27.96 16.22
C ASN A 296 -12.58 -28.00 17.70
N ARG A 297 -12.46 -26.88 18.39
CA ARG A 297 -12.77 -26.78 19.83
C ARG A 297 -14.21 -27.21 20.15
N TYR A 298 -15.15 -26.94 19.28
CA TYR A 298 -16.57 -27.13 19.51
C TYR A 298 -17.16 -28.37 18.82
N GLY A 299 -16.35 -29.14 18.11
CA GLY A 299 -16.84 -30.33 17.38
C GLY A 299 -17.74 -30.01 16.18
N THR A 300 -17.54 -28.83 15.59
CA THR A 300 -18.34 -28.38 14.43
C THR A 300 -18.02 -29.20 13.16
N TYR A 301 -16.80 -29.69 13.05
CA TYR A 301 -16.35 -30.50 11.90
C TYR A 301 -16.25 -31.98 12.27
N PRO A 302 -16.41 -32.90 11.31
CA PRO A 302 -16.31 -34.33 11.57
C PRO A 302 -14.89 -34.83 11.86
N ASP A 303 -13.88 -34.00 11.48
CA ASP A 303 -12.48 -34.34 11.72
C ASP A 303 -12.10 -34.14 13.19
N THR A 304 -11.18 -34.95 13.69
CA THR A 304 -10.61 -34.76 15.04
C THR A 304 -9.60 -33.60 15.01
N GLY A 305 -9.98 -32.46 15.55
CA GLY A 305 -9.10 -31.27 15.62
C GLY A 305 -8.04 -31.35 16.72
N ALA A 306 -7.09 -30.43 16.66
CA ALA A 306 -5.95 -30.35 17.60
C ALA A 306 -6.38 -30.14 19.07
N TYR A 307 -7.50 -29.49 19.31
CA TYR A 307 -8.05 -29.26 20.64
C TYR A 307 -8.69 -30.53 21.24
N GLN A 308 -9.25 -31.40 20.37
CA GLN A 308 -10.06 -32.55 20.80
C GLN A 308 -9.21 -33.76 21.19
N SER A 309 -8.03 -33.95 20.59
CA SER A 309 -7.16 -35.09 20.87
C SER A 309 -5.68 -34.76 20.69
N PRO A 310 -4.82 -35.24 21.60
CA PRO A 310 -3.37 -35.16 21.40
C PRO A 310 -2.90 -36.01 20.21
N ASP A 311 -3.67 -36.98 19.74
CA ASP A 311 -3.38 -37.83 18.59
C ASP A 311 -3.95 -37.27 17.28
N SER A 312 -4.51 -36.06 17.29
CA SER A 312 -5.01 -35.40 16.07
C SER A 312 -3.90 -35.18 15.05
N PRO A 313 -4.16 -35.41 13.74
CA PRO A 313 -3.19 -35.07 12.69
C PRO A 313 -2.83 -33.58 12.65
N TYR A 314 -3.62 -32.74 13.26
CA TYR A 314 -3.42 -31.28 13.35
C TYR A 314 -2.78 -30.84 14.67
N ARG A 315 -2.45 -31.79 15.59
CA ARG A 315 -1.95 -31.44 16.93
C ARG A 315 -0.73 -30.53 16.87
N ASP A 316 0.23 -30.85 16.02
CA ASP A 316 1.49 -30.13 15.87
C ASP A 316 1.40 -28.90 14.95
N TRP A 317 0.21 -28.62 14.41
CA TRP A 317 -0.09 -27.37 13.71
C TRP A 317 -0.19 -26.19 14.67
N TYR A 318 -0.27 -26.47 15.99
CA TYR A 318 -0.40 -25.47 17.04
C TYR A 318 0.60 -25.72 18.16
N GLU A 319 1.10 -24.65 18.77
CA GLU A 319 2.00 -24.73 19.91
C GLU A 319 1.18 -24.67 21.21
N PHE A 320 1.09 -25.77 21.94
CA PHE A 320 0.44 -25.84 23.25
C PHE A 320 1.49 -25.80 24.36
N SER A 321 1.32 -24.86 25.30
CA SER A 321 2.07 -24.87 26.56
C SER A 321 1.47 -25.81 27.61
N GLU A 322 0.14 -25.98 27.58
CA GLU A 322 -0.62 -26.95 28.39
C GLU A 322 -1.85 -27.37 27.62
N TRP A 323 -1.89 -28.61 27.12
CA TRP A 323 -3.00 -29.11 26.31
C TRP A 323 -4.22 -29.42 27.18
N PRO A 324 -5.47 -29.13 26.74
CA PRO A 324 -5.82 -28.48 25.47
C PRO A 324 -5.99 -26.96 25.60
N ASP A 325 -5.97 -26.38 26.79
CA ASP A 325 -6.51 -25.04 27.05
C ASP A 325 -5.50 -23.88 26.94
N ARG A 326 -4.19 -24.19 26.93
CA ARG A 326 -3.13 -23.18 26.84
C ARG A 326 -2.31 -23.37 25.59
N TYR A 327 -2.50 -22.49 24.63
CA TYR A 327 -1.85 -22.53 23.32
C TYR A 327 -1.48 -21.13 22.84
N ALA A 328 -0.54 -21.07 21.91
CA ALA A 328 -0.19 -19.84 21.23
C ALA A 328 -1.39 -19.32 20.40
N SER A 329 -1.71 -18.06 20.56
CA SER A 329 -2.77 -17.37 19.80
C SER A 329 -2.28 -16.03 19.29
N TRP A 330 -2.91 -15.52 18.22
CA TRP A 330 -2.57 -14.21 17.69
C TRP A 330 -2.87 -13.13 18.71
N TRP A 331 -1.85 -12.38 19.14
CA TRP A 331 -1.89 -11.34 20.16
C TRP A 331 -2.59 -11.76 21.48
N GLY A 332 -2.57 -13.06 21.81
CA GLY A 332 -3.20 -13.58 23.02
C GLY A 332 -4.72 -13.71 22.93
N ILE A 333 -5.32 -13.59 21.75
CA ILE A 333 -6.75 -13.74 21.49
C ILE A 333 -7.09 -15.24 21.36
N PRO A 334 -7.74 -15.89 22.33
CA PRO A 334 -7.88 -17.35 22.38
C PRO A 334 -8.69 -17.93 21.22
N ILE A 335 -9.63 -17.17 20.64
CA ILE A 335 -10.45 -17.62 19.50
C ILE A 335 -9.65 -17.66 18.18
N LEU A 336 -8.39 -17.21 18.18
CA LEU A 336 -7.50 -17.16 17.02
C LEU A 336 -6.20 -17.94 17.29
N PRO A 337 -6.26 -19.29 17.42
CA PRO A 337 -5.07 -20.12 17.65
C PRO A 337 -4.07 -19.97 16.51
N LYS A 338 -2.81 -19.69 16.87
CA LYS A 338 -1.74 -19.40 15.93
C LYS A 338 -1.20 -20.68 15.29
N LEU A 339 -1.04 -20.67 13.98
CA LEU A 339 -0.47 -21.78 13.21
C LEU A 339 1.04 -21.86 13.40
N ASN A 340 1.55 -23.07 13.59
CA ASN A 340 2.96 -23.37 13.73
C ASN A 340 3.60 -23.65 12.37
N HIS A 341 4.05 -22.63 11.67
CA HIS A 341 4.73 -22.80 10.38
C HIS A 341 6.14 -23.40 10.46
N LYS A 342 6.66 -23.71 11.66
CA LYS A 342 7.87 -24.53 11.81
C LYS A 342 7.57 -26.01 11.54
N ASN A 343 6.31 -26.43 11.69
CA ASN A 343 5.85 -27.75 11.28
C ASN A 343 5.74 -27.79 9.75
N ASP A 344 6.49 -28.68 9.11
CA ASP A 344 6.56 -28.78 7.65
C ASP A 344 5.22 -29.17 7.01
N VAL A 345 4.40 -29.99 7.68
CA VAL A 345 3.08 -30.41 7.18
C VAL A 345 2.12 -29.23 7.20
N CYS A 346 2.08 -28.47 8.30
CA CYS A 346 1.31 -27.25 8.41
C CYS A 346 1.73 -26.23 7.34
N ARG A 347 3.03 -25.97 7.21
CA ARG A 347 3.56 -24.99 6.24
C ARG A 347 3.26 -25.45 4.81
N SER A 348 3.52 -26.68 4.45
CA SER A 348 3.25 -27.24 3.11
C SER A 348 1.77 -27.25 2.73
N PHE A 349 0.86 -27.31 3.70
CA PHE A 349 -0.57 -27.17 3.43
C PHE A 349 -0.91 -25.83 2.76
N PHE A 350 -0.18 -24.77 3.08
CA PHE A 350 -0.35 -23.44 2.46
C PHE A 350 0.58 -23.21 1.26
N THR A 351 1.85 -23.65 1.39
CA THR A 351 2.95 -23.29 0.47
C THR A 351 3.28 -24.39 -0.54
N GLY A 352 2.74 -25.59 -0.36
CA GLY A 352 3.03 -26.74 -1.24
C GLY A 352 2.49 -26.56 -2.65
N VAL A 353 2.97 -27.41 -3.57
CA VAL A 353 2.53 -27.39 -5.00
C VAL A 353 1.01 -27.49 -5.15
N ASP A 354 0.32 -28.27 -4.29
CA ASP A 354 -1.14 -28.39 -4.22
C ASP A 354 -1.72 -27.67 -2.99
N GLY A 355 -0.89 -26.84 -2.34
CA GLY A 355 -1.28 -26.07 -1.17
C GLY A 355 -2.34 -25.01 -1.47
N VAL A 356 -2.89 -24.42 -0.40
CA VAL A 356 -3.98 -23.44 -0.51
C VAL A 356 -3.61 -22.29 -1.46
N GLY A 357 -2.37 -21.76 -1.36
CA GLY A 357 -1.89 -20.68 -2.22
C GLY A 357 -2.01 -21.02 -3.71
N ALA A 358 -1.43 -22.14 -4.13
CA ALA A 358 -1.41 -22.60 -5.51
C ALA A 358 -2.80 -23.03 -6.02
N ARG A 359 -3.58 -23.70 -5.16
CA ARG A 359 -4.93 -24.22 -5.50
C ARG A 359 -5.86 -23.13 -6.05
N TYR A 360 -5.97 -22.00 -5.37
CA TYR A 360 -6.87 -20.93 -5.81
C TYR A 360 -6.33 -20.14 -6.99
N ILE A 361 -5.00 -20.05 -7.17
CA ILE A 361 -4.41 -19.51 -8.41
C ILE A 361 -4.82 -20.36 -9.61
N ARG A 362 -4.73 -21.70 -9.52
CA ARG A 362 -5.20 -22.61 -10.59
C ARG A 362 -6.70 -22.50 -10.84
N ARG A 363 -7.45 -22.14 -9.81
CA ARG A 363 -8.91 -21.90 -9.93
C ARG A 363 -9.22 -20.61 -10.69
N GLY A 364 -8.29 -19.68 -10.81
CA GLY A 364 -8.44 -18.47 -11.61
C GLY A 364 -8.39 -17.15 -10.85
N ILE A 365 -8.09 -17.14 -9.55
CA ILE A 365 -7.77 -15.89 -8.87
C ILE A 365 -6.43 -15.34 -9.38
N ALA A 366 -6.27 -14.03 -9.28
CA ALA A 366 -5.11 -13.33 -9.81
C ALA A 366 -4.02 -13.05 -8.76
N GLY A 367 -4.25 -13.43 -7.51
CA GLY A 367 -3.27 -13.22 -6.44
C GLY A 367 -3.85 -13.24 -5.04
N TRP A 368 -2.99 -12.88 -4.09
CA TRP A 368 -3.29 -12.91 -2.66
C TRP A 368 -2.91 -11.58 -1.98
N ARG A 369 -3.75 -11.12 -1.06
CA ARG A 369 -3.34 -10.22 0.01
C ARG A 369 -3.06 -11.09 1.24
N LEU A 370 -1.89 -10.97 1.82
CA LEU A 370 -1.51 -11.73 3.03
C LEU A 370 -1.80 -10.89 4.27
N ASP A 371 -2.72 -11.41 5.07
CA ASP A 371 -3.09 -10.87 6.37
C ASP A 371 -1.89 -10.93 7.32
N VAL A 372 -1.69 -9.86 8.10
CA VAL A 372 -0.62 -9.71 9.10
C VAL A 372 0.73 -10.28 8.61
N ALA A 373 1.23 -9.79 7.47
CA ALA A 373 2.45 -10.33 6.84
C ALA A 373 3.67 -10.35 7.78
N ASP A 374 3.70 -9.49 8.80
CA ASP A 374 4.75 -9.46 9.82
C ASP A 374 4.80 -10.71 10.69
N GLU A 375 3.69 -11.45 10.81
CA GLU A 375 3.58 -12.69 11.57
C GLU A 375 4.06 -13.92 10.79
N LEU A 376 4.12 -13.82 9.45
CA LEU A 376 4.58 -14.91 8.59
C LEU A 376 6.10 -14.92 8.53
N SER A 377 6.72 -16.12 8.63
CA SER A 377 8.17 -16.25 8.55
C SER A 377 8.70 -15.99 7.14
N ASP A 378 9.98 -15.62 7.02
CA ASP A 378 10.63 -15.49 5.71
C ASP A 378 10.58 -16.79 4.90
N ASP A 379 10.75 -17.95 5.55
CA ASP A 379 10.69 -19.25 4.87
C ASP A 379 9.29 -19.54 4.34
N PHE A 380 8.25 -19.18 5.10
CA PHE A 380 6.86 -19.27 4.62
C PHE A 380 6.65 -18.39 3.38
N LEU A 381 7.09 -17.13 3.42
CA LEU A 381 6.91 -16.19 2.32
C LEU A 381 7.69 -16.63 1.06
N ASP A 382 8.93 -17.11 1.21
CA ASP A 382 9.74 -17.63 0.11
C ASP A 382 9.06 -18.83 -0.57
N GLU A 383 8.61 -19.82 0.22
CA GLU A 383 7.94 -21.02 -0.30
C GLU A 383 6.57 -20.67 -0.91
N PHE A 384 5.79 -19.80 -0.25
CA PHE A 384 4.49 -19.36 -0.73
C PHE A 384 4.61 -18.65 -2.09
N HIS A 385 5.57 -17.72 -2.19
CA HIS A 385 5.86 -17.04 -3.44
C HIS A 385 6.22 -18.03 -4.55
N ALA A 386 7.14 -18.95 -4.30
CA ALA A 386 7.57 -19.95 -5.28
C ALA A 386 6.39 -20.80 -5.78
N SER A 387 5.55 -21.27 -4.87
CA SER A 387 4.37 -22.10 -5.16
C SER A 387 3.31 -21.35 -5.96
N VAL A 388 3.00 -20.12 -5.56
CA VAL A 388 2.05 -19.24 -6.26
C VAL A 388 2.55 -18.90 -7.67
N ARG A 389 3.85 -18.62 -7.83
CA ARG A 389 4.46 -18.37 -9.14
C ARG A 389 4.42 -19.61 -10.04
N ALA A 390 4.71 -20.79 -9.50
CA ALA A 390 4.64 -22.05 -10.25
C ALA A 390 3.21 -22.32 -10.74
N ALA A 391 2.19 -22.16 -9.88
CA ALA A 391 0.79 -22.28 -10.27
C ALA A 391 0.39 -21.23 -11.31
N GLY A 392 0.91 -20.01 -11.19
CA GLY A 392 0.68 -18.93 -12.15
C GLY A 392 1.27 -19.21 -13.55
N ALA A 393 2.37 -19.94 -13.64
CA ALA A 393 2.96 -20.35 -14.91
C ALA A 393 2.05 -21.28 -15.72
N GLU A 394 1.12 -21.97 -15.06
CA GLU A 394 0.08 -22.81 -15.68
C GLU A 394 -1.09 -21.98 -16.22
N SER A 395 -1.17 -20.70 -15.87
CA SER A 395 -2.23 -19.77 -16.25
C SER A 395 -1.69 -18.66 -17.17
N ALA A 396 -2.60 -17.93 -17.83
CA ALA A 396 -2.22 -16.83 -18.71
C ALA A 396 -1.81 -15.54 -17.95
N ARG A 397 -1.86 -15.53 -16.62
CA ARG A 397 -1.62 -14.34 -15.80
C ARG A 397 -0.68 -14.65 -14.65
N LYS A 398 0.41 -13.90 -14.53
CA LYS A 398 1.31 -13.94 -13.39
C LYS A 398 0.58 -13.43 -12.14
N PRO A 399 0.50 -14.22 -11.03
CA PRO A 399 -0.22 -13.79 -9.82
C PRO A 399 0.53 -12.68 -9.07
N VAL A 400 -0.20 -11.86 -8.31
CA VAL A 400 0.36 -10.85 -7.41
C VAL A 400 0.28 -11.30 -5.95
N ILE A 401 1.27 -10.95 -5.14
CA ILE A 401 1.28 -11.17 -3.69
C ILE A 401 1.46 -9.82 -3.00
N ILE A 402 0.45 -9.41 -2.23
CA ILE A 402 0.42 -8.15 -1.49
C ILE A 402 0.52 -8.45 -0.01
N GLY A 403 1.40 -7.78 0.74
CA GLY A 403 1.48 -7.92 2.19
C GLY A 403 0.74 -6.80 2.93
N GLU A 404 0.10 -7.14 4.03
CA GLU A 404 -0.29 -6.12 5.01
C GLU A 404 0.95 -5.76 5.83
N VAL A 405 1.47 -4.56 5.59
CA VAL A 405 2.59 -3.96 6.31
C VAL A 405 2.26 -2.49 6.56
N TRP A 406 2.29 -2.07 7.82
CA TRP A 406 1.83 -0.73 8.22
C TRP A 406 2.88 0.36 8.09
N GLU A 407 4.17 -0.01 8.11
CA GLU A 407 5.28 0.93 8.05
C GLU A 407 6.07 0.79 6.73
N ASN A 408 7.22 1.46 6.64
CA ASN A 408 8.12 1.34 5.50
C ASN A 408 8.63 -0.10 5.36
N ALA A 409 8.16 -0.82 4.35
CA ALA A 409 8.45 -2.23 4.12
C ALA A 409 9.90 -2.52 3.69
N ALA A 410 10.63 -1.50 3.17
CA ALA A 410 12.03 -1.68 2.75
C ALA A 410 12.97 -1.90 3.95
N GLU A 411 12.60 -1.39 5.12
CA GLU A 411 13.41 -1.49 6.34
C GLU A 411 12.64 -2.04 7.56
N LYS A 412 11.49 -2.66 7.32
CA LYS A 412 10.68 -3.23 8.40
C LYS A 412 11.47 -4.23 9.23
N THR A 413 11.36 -4.08 10.54
CA THR A 413 11.85 -5.06 11.53
C THR A 413 10.66 -5.62 12.29
N ALA A 414 10.50 -6.93 12.25
CA ALA A 414 9.50 -7.64 13.02
C ALA A 414 10.15 -8.77 13.82
N TYR A 415 9.76 -8.93 15.08
CA TYR A 415 10.32 -9.95 16.00
C TYR A 415 11.85 -9.96 16.09
N GLY A 416 12.45 -8.75 16.05
CA GLY A 416 13.91 -8.57 16.13
C GLY A 416 14.69 -8.96 14.87
N ARG A 417 13.99 -9.21 13.75
CA ARG A 417 14.59 -9.53 12.46
C ARG A 417 14.20 -8.50 11.41
N ARG A 418 15.19 -8.06 10.61
CA ARG A 418 14.96 -7.27 9.41
C ARG A 418 14.23 -8.13 8.38
N ARG A 419 13.10 -7.64 7.88
CA ARG A 419 12.29 -8.35 6.87
C ARG A 419 12.82 -8.07 5.47
N ARG A 420 12.60 -9.03 4.56
CA ARG A 420 13.12 -8.98 3.18
C ARG A 420 12.03 -8.78 2.14
N TYR A 421 10.89 -8.26 2.53
CA TYR A 421 9.66 -8.19 1.75
C TYR A 421 9.86 -7.74 0.30
N LEU A 422 10.66 -6.69 0.09
CA LEU A 422 10.84 -6.03 -1.20
C LEU A 422 12.17 -6.37 -1.89
N GLN A 423 12.90 -7.36 -1.37
CA GLN A 423 14.20 -7.76 -1.91
C GLN A 423 14.09 -8.76 -3.06
N GLY A 424 12.88 -9.13 -3.47
CA GLY A 424 12.57 -10.15 -4.46
C GLY A 424 12.27 -11.51 -3.82
N GLY A 425 11.35 -12.27 -4.44
CA GLY A 425 10.98 -13.64 -4.02
C GLY A 425 10.01 -13.72 -2.83
N GLN A 426 9.39 -12.62 -2.39
CA GLN A 426 8.39 -12.61 -1.31
C GLN A 426 7.13 -11.84 -1.72
N LEU A 427 7.14 -10.51 -1.58
CA LEU A 427 5.99 -9.66 -1.86
C LEU A 427 6.21 -8.84 -3.14
N ASP A 428 5.18 -8.68 -3.93
CA ASP A 428 5.15 -7.80 -5.11
C ASP A 428 4.73 -6.38 -4.74
N SER A 429 3.94 -6.26 -3.68
CA SER A 429 3.35 -5.02 -3.22
C SER A 429 3.05 -5.09 -1.73
N VAL A 430 2.77 -3.94 -1.15
CA VAL A 430 2.28 -3.82 0.23
C VAL A 430 1.12 -2.82 0.29
N MET A 431 0.28 -2.95 1.33
CA MET A 431 -0.72 -1.95 1.68
C MET A 431 0.00 -0.68 2.14
N ASN A 432 -0.19 0.43 1.42
CA ASN A 432 0.61 1.64 1.59
C ASN A 432 0.05 2.58 2.67
N TYR A 433 0.10 2.14 3.92
CA TYR A 433 -0.30 2.95 5.07
C TYR A 433 0.54 4.23 5.26
N PRO A 434 1.86 4.24 4.96
CA PRO A 434 2.61 5.48 5.03
C PRO A 434 2.04 6.60 4.15
N VAL A 435 1.67 6.31 2.89
CA VAL A 435 1.04 7.31 2.02
C VAL A 435 -0.33 7.74 2.53
N ARG A 436 -1.12 6.81 3.11
CA ARG A 436 -2.37 7.17 3.81
C ARG A 436 -2.10 8.22 4.90
N SER A 437 -1.11 7.98 5.75
CA SER A 437 -0.76 8.91 6.84
C SER A 437 -0.32 10.27 6.30
N GLY A 438 0.49 10.31 5.24
CA GLY A 438 0.91 11.55 4.58
C GLY A 438 -0.26 12.31 3.96
N ILE A 439 -1.18 11.61 3.26
CA ILE A 439 -2.39 12.24 2.68
C ILE A 439 -3.27 12.82 3.80
N LEU A 440 -3.49 12.10 4.89
CA LEU A 440 -4.30 12.58 6.01
C LEU A 440 -3.66 13.78 6.70
N ALA A 441 -2.35 13.75 6.99
CA ALA A 441 -1.63 14.89 7.54
C ALA A 441 -1.78 16.14 6.65
N PHE A 442 -1.66 15.97 5.33
CA PHE A 442 -1.85 17.08 4.40
C PHE A 442 -3.30 17.60 4.40
N VAL A 443 -4.28 16.69 4.28
CA VAL A 443 -5.69 17.11 4.11
C VAL A 443 -6.30 17.59 5.43
N CYS A 444 -6.00 16.97 6.57
CA CYS A 444 -6.53 17.39 7.88
C CYS A 444 -5.71 18.52 8.50
N ASP A 445 -4.36 18.37 8.53
CA ASP A 445 -3.47 19.21 9.30
C ASP A 445 -2.73 20.26 8.46
N ARG A 446 -2.93 20.24 7.12
CA ARG A 446 -2.26 21.11 6.13
C ARG A 446 -0.75 20.92 6.08
N ASP A 447 -0.26 19.73 6.47
CA ASP A 447 1.17 19.40 6.49
C ASP A 447 1.62 18.82 5.14
N ALA A 448 1.94 19.70 4.20
CA ALA A 448 2.45 19.31 2.89
C ALA A 448 3.87 18.76 2.96
N GLU A 449 4.65 19.16 3.98
CA GLU A 449 6.02 18.70 4.18
C GLU A 449 6.07 17.23 4.55
N MET A 450 5.20 16.77 5.46
CA MET A 450 5.08 15.35 5.79
C MET A 450 4.69 14.50 4.57
N LEU A 451 3.71 14.95 3.78
CA LEU A 451 3.33 14.24 2.56
C LEU A 451 4.48 14.18 1.55
N TYR A 452 5.18 15.29 1.35
CA TYR A 452 6.36 15.35 0.48
C TYR A 452 7.44 14.36 0.93
N ASP A 453 7.75 14.33 2.22
CA ASP A 453 8.77 13.43 2.78
C ASP A 453 8.39 11.97 2.58
N VAL A 454 7.16 11.59 2.90
CA VAL A 454 6.67 10.21 2.74
C VAL A 454 6.74 9.77 1.28
N LEU A 455 6.25 10.60 0.34
CA LEU A 455 6.27 10.26 -1.08
C LEU A 455 7.71 10.14 -1.61
N THR A 456 8.58 11.06 -1.21
CA THR A 456 9.99 11.07 -1.63
C THR A 456 10.73 9.88 -1.06
N GLU A 457 10.54 9.59 0.23
CA GLU A 457 11.20 8.48 0.92
C GLU A 457 10.82 7.12 0.32
N LEU A 458 9.53 6.85 0.15
CA LEU A 458 9.08 5.57 -0.39
C LEU A 458 9.54 5.38 -1.83
N TYR A 459 9.41 6.41 -2.67
CA TYR A 459 9.83 6.34 -4.06
C TYR A 459 11.35 6.16 -4.21
N ALA A 460 12.14 6.72 -3.27
CA ALA A 460 13.59 6.58 -3.22
C ALA A 460 14.09 5.30 -2.52
N SER A 461 13.23 4.57 -1.80
CA SER A 461 13.63 3.40 -1.01
C SER A 461 13.13 2.07 -1.59
N TYR A 462 12.06 2.08 -2.38
CA TYR A 462 11.44 0.88 -2.91
C TYR A 462 11.94 0.56 -4.32
N PRO A 463 12.04 -0.74 -4.68
CA PRO A 463 12.24 -1.12 -6.07
C PRO A 463 11.17 -0.49 -6.96
N ARG A 464 11.57 0.04 -8.11
CA ARG A 464 10.65 0.71 -9.01
C ARG A 464 9.42 -0.12 -9.37
N PRO A 465 9.51 -1.43 -9.70
CA PRO A 465 8.34 -2.25 -9.97
C PRO A 465 7.37 -2.33 -8.79
N VAL A 466 7.88 -2.29 -7.55
CA VAL A 466 7.07 -2.26 -6.32
C VAL A 466 6.40 -0.90 -6.15
N SER A 467 7.16 0.22 -6.30
CA SER A 467 6.60 1.58 -6.21
C SER A 467 5.44 1.79 -7.18
N ASP A 468 5.57 1.26 -8.41
CA ASP A 468 4.52 1.32 -9.44
C ASP A 468 3.28 0.47 -9.12
N SER A 469 3.36 -0.37 -8.09
CA SER A 469 2.36 -1.38 -7.74
C SER A 469 1.89 -1.28 -6.29
N LEU A 470 2.30 -0.25 -5.54
CA LEU A 470 1.88 -0.06 -4.15
C LEU A 470 0.36 0.09 -4.04
N MET A 471 -0.25 -0.62 -3.11
CA MET A 471 -1.69 -0.55 -2.85
C MET A 471 -2.00 0.70 -2.02
N ASN A 472 -2.28 1.83 -2.70
CA ASN A 472 -2.54 3.12 -2.06
C ASN A 472 -3.96 3.18 -1.51
N LEU A 473 -4.10 3.21 -0.21
CA LEU A 473 -5.38 3.26 0.50
C LEU A 473 -5.55 4.56 1.28
N ILE A 474 -6.77 5.01 1.50
CA ILE A 474 -7.15 6.05 2.46
C ILE A 474 -8.17 5.54 3.48
N GLY A 475 -8.86 4.44 3.18
CA GLY A 475 -9.76 3.72 4.06
C GLY A 475 -9.63 2.21 3.90
N THR A 476 -9.88 1.44 4.98
CA THR A 476 -9.93 -0.02 5.01
C THR A 476 -10.99 -0.49 6.00
N HIS A 477 -11.18 -1.81 6.08
CA HIS A 477 -12.04 -2.44 7.09
C HIS A 477 -11.50 -2.36 8.53
N ASP A 478 -10.24 -1.93 8.70
CA ASP A 478 -9.55 -1.80 10.01
C ASP A 478 -9.41 -0.35 10.47
N THR A 479 -9.84 0.59 9.64
CA THR A 479 -9.76 2.02 9.96
C THR A 479 -11.15 2.65 9.91
N GLU A 480 -11.31 3.81 10.54
CA GLU A 480 -12.51 4.62 10.40
C GLU A 480 -12.76 4.97 8.93
N ARG A 481 -14.03 5.15 8.56
CA ARG A 481 -14.42 5.65 7.23
C ARG A 481 -13.79 7.00 6.95
N ILE A 482 -13.21 7.15 5.78
CA ILE A 482 -12.48 8.37 5.42
C ILE A 482 -13.34 9.63 5.55
N LEU A 483 -14.62 9.58 5.15
CA LEU A 483 -15.52 10.74 5.31
C LEU A 483 -15.68 11.13 6.78
N THR A 484 -15.79 10.15 7.69
CA THR A 484 -15.85 10.37 9.13
C THR A 484 -14.56 10.99 9.65
N VAL A 485 -13.40 10.49 9.23
CA VAL A 485 -12.10 11.07 9.61
C VAL A 485 -12.00 12.53 9.23
N LEU A 486 -12.39 12.87 8.00
CA LEU A 486 -12.30 14.24 7.47
C LEU A 486 -13.32 15.21 8.06
N GLY A 487 -14.42 14.71 8.66
CA GLY A 487 -15.49 15.53 9.21
C GLY A 487 -15.57 15.56 10.73
N SER A 488 -14.82 14.67 11.42
CA SER A 488 -14.82 14.58 12.89
C SER A 488 -13.72 15.43 13.54
N GLU A 489 -13.95 15.78 14.78
CA GLU A 489 -12.96 16.43 15.65
C GLU A 489 -12.39 15.40 16.64
N PRO A 490 -11.19 15.61 17.19
CA PRO A 490 -10.57 14.65 18.12
C PRO A 490 -11.50 14.17 19.25
N GLY A 491 -12.28 15.07 19.86
CA GLY A 491 -13.23 14.71 20.92
C GLY A 491 -14.43 13.87 20.48
N ASP A 492 -14.67 13.72 19.18
CA ASP A 492 -15.74 12.85 18.67
C ASP A 492 -15.43 11.37 18.90
N TYR A 493 -14.16 11.00 18.97
CA TYR A 493 -13.68 9.62 19.17
C TYR A 493 -13.76 9.14 20.64
N ASP A 494 -13.88 10.06 21.59
CA ASP A 494 -13.96 9.75 23.03
C ASP A 494 -15.37 9.30 23.48
N ARG A 495 -16.32 9.21 22.56
CA ARG A 495 -17.69 8.79 22.83
C ARG A 495 -17.77 7.29 23.07
N SER A 496 -18.81 6.85 23.80
CA SER A 496 -19.11 5.42 23.96
C SER A 496 -19.46 4.76 22.63
N ASN A 497 -19.20 3.46 22.50
CA ASN A 497 -19.57 2.68 21.30
C ASN A 497 -21.06 2.82 20.95
N ARG A 498 -21.94 2.89 21.93
CA ARG A 498 -23.37 3.16 21.74
C ARG A 498 -23.63 4.51 21.08
N ALA A 499 -22.88 5.55 21.45
CA ALA A 499 -23.01 6.86 20.83
C ALA A 499 -22.41 6.86 19.40
N LEU A 500 -21.26 6.19 19.21
CA LEU A 500 -20.59 6.08 17.90
C LEU A 500 -21.40 5.27 16.90
N SER A 501 -22.14 4.25 17.33
CA SER A 501 -22.93 3.38 16.44
C SER A 501 -24.02 4.14 15.67
N VAL A 502 -24.52 5.25 16.23
CA VAL A 502 -25.55 6.09 15.62
C VAL A 502 -25.05 7.48 15.21
N ALA A 503 -23.78 7.78 15.48
CA ALA A 503 -23.21 9.08 15.15
C ALA A 503 -23.15 9.30 13.64
N ARG A 504 -23.51 10.50 13.20
CA ARG A 504 -23.41 10.96 11.83
C ARG A 504 -22.92 12.40 11.83
N LEU A 505 -22.26 12.79 10.75
CA LEU A 505 -21.83 14.17 10.55
C LEU A 505 -23.04 15.08 10.32
N SER A 506 -22.97 16.32 10.81
CA SER A 506 -23.97 17.32 10.42
C SER A 506 -23.92 17.56 8.90
N PRO A 507 -25.00 18.02 8.28
CA PRO A 507 -25.00 18.30 6.83
C PRO A 507 -23.87 19.27 6.39
N GLU A 508 -23.48 20.23 7.22
CA GLU A 508 -22.37 21.16 6.97
C GLU A 508 -21.03 20.44 7.01
N LYS A 509 -20.76 19.70 8.11
CA LYS A 509 -19.53 18.92 8.27
C LYS A 509 -19.39 17.87 7.17
N ARG A 510 -20.49 17.20 6.79
CA ARG A 510 -20.51 16.20 5.73
C ARG A 510 -20.16 16.81 4.36
N ARG A 511 -20.67 17.98 4.01
CA ARG A 511 -20.30 18.68 2.77
C ARG A 511 -18.83 19.11 2.77
N ALA A 512 -18.35 19.67 3.87
CA ALA A 512 -16.94 20.04 4.01
C ALA A 512 -16.03 18.83 3.90
N ALA A 513 -16.34 17.74 4.60
CA ALA A 513 -15.60 16.48 4.54
C ALA A 513 -15.62 15.87 3.12
N ALA A 514 -16.74 15.93 2.40
CA ALA A 514 -16.83 15.46 1.03
C ALA A 514 -15.92 16.26 0.08
N HIS A 515 -15.78 17.56 0.30
CA HIS A 515 -14.81 18.37 -0.45
C HIS A 515 -13.37 17.95 -0.16
N LEU A 516 -13.01 17.74 1.11
CA LEU A 516 -11.70 17.25 1.50
C LEU A 516 -11.43 15.84 0.97
N LEU A 517 -12.45 14.97 0.92
CA LEU A 517 -12.35 13.62 0.36
C LEU A 517 -12.01 13.67 -1.13
N LYS A 518 -12.52 14.65 -1.88
CA LYS A 518 -12.14 14.84 -3.27
C LYS A 518 -10.65 15.20 -3.42
N LEU A 519 -10.08 16.00 -2.53
CA LEU A 519 -8.65 16.32 -2.54
C LEU A 519 -7.81 15.10 -2.15
N ALA A 520 -8.22 14.38 -1.10
CA ALA A 520 -7.53 13.15 -0.65
C ALA A 520 -7.53 12.07 -1.74
N SER A 521 -8.67 11.85 -2.39
CA SER A 521 -8.79 10.86 -3.47
C SER A 521 -8.07 11.29 -4.74
N LEU A 522 -7.99 12.58 -5.06
CA LEU A 522 -7.14 13.07 -6.15
C LEU A 522 -5.69 12.69 -5.92
N LEU A 523 -5.15 12.88 -4.71
CA LEU A 523 -3.81 12.44 -4.35
C LEU A 523 -3.67 10.92 -4.42
N GLN A 524 -4.59 10.16 -3.80
CA GLN A 524 -4.60 8.70 -3.79
C GLN A 524 -4.53 8.10 -5.21
N TYR A 525 -5.26 8.70 -6.16
CA TYR A 525 -5.38 8.22 -7.54
C TYR A 525 -4.22 8.65 -8.44
N THR A 526 -3.46 9.66 -8.05
CA THR A 526 -2.44 10.26 -8.91
C THR A 526 -1.00 10.06 -8.45
N VAL A 527 -0.75 9.72 -7.18
CA VAL A 527 0.58 9.26 -6.73
C VAL A 527 0.97 7.94 -7.41
N PHE A 528 2.22 7.52 -7.30
CA PHE A 528 2.68 6.21 -7.82
C PHE A 528 1.96 5.05 -7.11
N GLY A 529 1.81 3.91 -7.78
CA GLY A 529 1.06 2.76 -7.28
C GLY A 529 -0.37 2.67 -7.85
N ILE A 530 -1.18 1.77 -7.28
CA ILE A 530 -2.58 1.54 -7.63
C ILE A 530 -3.49 2.07 -6.52
N PRO A 531 -4.46 2.97 -6.81
CA PRO A 531 -5.43 3.40 -5.81
C PRO A 531 -6.30 2.22 -5.37
N SER A 532 -6.44 2.05 -4.05
CA SER A 532 -7.28 1.05 -3.41
C SER A 532 -8.48 1.71 -2.76
N LEU A 533 -9.63 1.54 -3.37
CA LEU A 533 -10.91 2.09 -2.93
C LEU A 533 -11.61 1.08 -2.03
N TYR A 534 -11.85 1.42 -0.77
CA TYR A 534 -12.65 0.62 0.13
C TYR A 534 -14.14 0.85 -0.14
N TYR A 535 -14.93 -0.23 -0.29
CA TYR A 535 -16.34 -0.14 -0.69
C TYR A 535 -17.10 0.91 0.12
N GLY A 536 -17.86 1.77 -0.56
CA GLY A 536 -18.67 2.81 0.06
C GLY A 536 -17.96 4.14 0.31
N ASP A 537 -16.63 4.22 0.21
CA ASP A 537 -15.93 5.51 0.33
C ASP A 537 -16.27 6.42 -0.84
N GLU A 538 -16.50 5.86 -2.04
CA GLU A 538 -16.92 6.59 -3.25
C GLU A 538 -18.31 7.19 -3.17
N VAL A 539 -19.10 6.77 -2.20
CA VAL A 539 -20.45 7.31 -1.93
C VAL A 539 -20.53 7.98 -0.56
N GLY A 540 -19.38 8.22 0.08
CA GLY A 540 -19.30 8.90 1.36
C GLY A 540 -20.00 8.15 2.48
N LEU A 541 -19.75 6.83 2.59
CA LEU A 541 -20.21 6.04 3.73
C LEU A 541 -19.49 6.49 4.99
N GLU A 542 -20.26 6.71 6.06
CA GLU A 542 -19.75 7.15 7.36
C GLU A 542 -19.62 5.96 8.32
N GLY A 543 -18.69 6.03 9.26
CA GLY A 543 -18.51 5.04 10.32
C GLY A 543 -17.20 5.26 11.08
N TYR A 544 -17.26 5.11 12.38
CA TYR A 544 -16.10 5.13 13.27
C TYR A 544 -15.36 3.79 13.22
N HIS A 545 -14.51 3.48 14.19
CA HIS A 545 -13.74 2.24 14.27
C HIS A 545 -14.63 0.97 14.12
N ASP A 546 -14.00 -0.18 13.91
CA ASP A 546 -14.67 -1.49 13.86
C ASP A 546 -15.62 -1.70 15.07
N PRO A 547 -16.89 -2.10 14.85
CA PRO A 547 -17.50 -2.57 13.59
C PRO A 547 -18.20 -1.49 12.74
N PHE A 548 -18.19 -0.23 13.17
CA PHE A 548 -18.98 0.85 12.56
C PHE A 548 -18.44 1.27 11.17
N CYS A 549 -17.15 1.05 10.88
CA CYS A 549 -16.58 1.24 9.54
C CYS A 549 -17.07 0.19 8.52
N ARG A 550 -17.77 -0.86 8.96
CA ARG A 550 -18.24 -1.99 8.16
C ARG A 550 -19.77 -1.96 7.93
N MET A 551 -20.35 -0.76 7.80
CA MET A 551 -21.77 -0.60 7.48
C MET A 551 -22.11 -1.09 6.08
N PRO A 552 -23.37 -1.55 5.82
CA PRO A 552 -23.80 -1.95 4.49
C PRO A 552 -23.71 -0.84 3.45
N PHE A 553 -23.42 -1.23 2.20
CA PHE A 553 -23.38 -0.30 1.08
C PHE A 553 -24.78 0.26 0.77
N PRO A 554 -24.94 1.59 0.64
CA PRO A 554 -26.25 2.25 0.55
C PRO A 554 -26.76 2.29 -0.91
N TRP A 555 -27.09 1.11 -1.49
CA TRP A 555 -27.52 0.99 -2.90
C TRP A 555 -28.72 1.84 -3.26
N ASP A 556 -29.67 2.04 -2.33
CA ASP A 556 -30.90 2.77 -2.57
C ASP A 556 -30.77 4.29 -2.38
N GLU A 557 -29.57 4.77 -1.97
CA GLU A 557 -29.34 6.19 -1.65
C GLU A 557 -28.29 6.85 -2.58
N LEU A 558 -27.96 6.25 -3.71
CA LEU A 558 -26.92 6.78 -4.61
C LEU A 558 -27.22 8.14 -5.20
N GLU A 559 -28.50 8.49 -5.31
CA GLU A 559 -28.97 9.78 -5.82
C GLU A 559 -28.98 10.90 -4.75
N GLU A 560 -28.63 10.60 -3.49
CA GLU A 560 -28.46 11.64 -2.46
C GLU A 560 -27.35 12.61 -2.92
N PRO A 561 -27.57 13.94 -2.81
CA PRO A 561 -26.70 14.92 -3.49
C PRO A 561 -25.21 14.81 -3.20
N VAL A 562 -24.80 14.53 -1.94
CA VAL A 562 -23.38 14.37 -1.58
C VAL A 562 -22.84 13.06 -2.13
N ARG A 563 -23.64 11.97 -2.09
CA ARG A 563 -23.24 10.67 -2.63
C ARG A 563 -23.08 10.72 -4.15
N ALA A 564 -24.05 11.30 -4.85
CA ALA A 564 -24.03 11.44 -6.30
C ALA A 564 -22.82 12.29 -6.76
N ASP A 565 -22.51 13.37 -6.03
CA ASP A 565 -21.37 14.25 -6.31
C ASP A 565 -20.01 13.55 -6.09
N LEU A 566 -19.87 12.79 -5.00
CA LEU A 566 -18.69 11.98 -4.75
C LEU A 566 -18.53 10.86 -5.79
N LEU A 567 -19.61 10.15 -6.10
CA LEU A 567 -19.60 9.07 -7.08
C LEU A 567 -19.18 9.57 -8.47
N ALA A 568 -19.69 10.74 -8.88
CA ALA A 568 -19.29 11.39 -10.13
C ALA A 568 -17.78 11.74 -10.13
N HIS A 569 -17.26 12.23 -9.00
CA HIS A 569 -15.84 12.50 -8.85
C HIS A 569 -14.98 11.24 -8.96
N TYR A 570 -15.34 10.15 -8.27
CA TYR A 570 -14.60 8.88 -8.34
C TYR A 570 -14.65 8.24 -9.73
N ARG A 571 -15.77 8.37 -10.47
CA ARG A 571 -15.85 7.99 -11.89
C ARG A 571 -14.87 8.80 -12.75
N ALA A 572 -14.77 10.10 -12.53
CA ALA A 572 -13.82 10.96 -13.23
C ALA A 572 -12.37 10.59 -12.90
N LEU A 573 -12.07 10.27 -11.65
CA LEU A 573 -10.76 9.74 -11.24
C LEU A 573 -10.46 8.38 -11.89
N GLY A 574 -11.43 7.47 -11.94
CA GLY A 574 -11.31 6.18 -12.62
C GLY A 574 -10.99 6.35 -14.11
N ALA A 575 -11.66 7.29 -14.79
CA ALA A 575 -11.35 7.65 -16.17
C ALA A 575 -9.95 8.25 -16.33
N LEU A 576 -9.53 9.14 -15.39
CA LEU A 576 -8.19 9.71 -15.37
C LEU A 576 -7.10 8.64 -15.22
N ARG A 577 -7.36 7.55 -14.48
CA ARG A 577 -6.41 6.42 -14.32
C ARG A 577 -6.10 5.69 -15.62
N ALA A 578 -6.87 5.86 -16.68
CA ALA A 578 -6.53 5.36 -18.01
C ALA A 578 -5.36 6.13 -18.67
N HIS A 579 -4.95 7.28 -18.10
CA HIS A 579 -3.84 8.06 -18.63
C HIS A 579 -2.50 7.33 -18.44
N PRO A 580 -1.66 7.18 -19.50
CA PRO A 580 -0.40 6.41 -19.43
C PRO A 580 0.55 6.86 -18.31
N ALA A 581 0.63 8.17 -18.05
CA ALA A 581 1.47 8.72 -16.99
C ALA A 581 1.11 8.21 -15.59
N LEU A 582 -0.12 7.75 -15.35
CA LEU A 582 -0.55 7.20 -14.07
C LEU A 582 -0.38 5.67 -13.99
N ASN A 583 -0.24 5.00 -15.12
CA ASN A 583 -0.04 3.57 -15.20
C ASN A 583 1.47 3.27 -15.25
N ARG A 584 2.10 3.12 -14.07
CA ARG A 584 3.54 2.86 -13.92
C ARG A 584 4.44 3.98 -14.47
N GLY A 585 3.91 5.20 -14.57
CA GLY A 585 4.67 6.37 -15.00
C GLY A 585 5.62 6.90 -13.92
N GLY A 586 6.62 7.70 -14.34
CA GLY A 586 7.57 8.36 -13.46
C GLY A 586 6.89 9.30 -12.44
N PHE A 587 7.52 9.50 -11.30
CA PHE A 587 7.11 10.46 -10.27
C PHE A 587 8.23 11.46 -10.02
N LEU A 588 7.92 12.74 -10.11
CA LEU A 588 8.88 13.82 -9.87
C LEU A 588 8.21 14.92 -9.03
N PRO A 589 8.68 15.19 -7.80
CA PRO A 589 8.28 16.38 -7.07
C PRO A 589 8.60 17.64 -7.85
N VAL A 590 7.64 18.54 -7.98
CA VAL A 590 7.83 19.86 -8.63
C VAL A 590 8.11 20.94 -7.58
N GLY A 591 7.36 20.91 -6.49
CA GLY A 591 7.53 21.81 -5.38
C GLY A 591 6.45 21.64 -4.32
N HIS A 592 6.70 22.23 -3.15
CA HIS A 592 5.73 22.31 -2.06
C HIS A 592 5.95 23.60 -1.25
N GLY A 593 4.90 24.05 -0.57
CA GLY A 593 4.95 25.00 0.53
C GLY A 593 4.60 24.29 1.84
N ALA A 594 4.20 25.04 2.84
CA ALA A 594 3.72 24.48 4.09
C ALA A 594 2.40 23.71 3.89
N ASP A 595 1.54 24.18 2.99
CA ASP A 595 0.15 23.78 2.83
C ASP A 595 -0.27 23.53 1.36
N TRP A 596 0.69 23.36 0.45
CA TRP A 596 0.45 22.95 -0.94
C TRP A 596 1.56 22.03 -1.44
N LEU A 597 1.22 21.17 -2.40
CA LEU A 597 2.15 20.23 -3.03
C LEU A 597 1.86 20.13 -4.53
N ALA A 598 2.93 20.07 -5.33
CA ALA A 598 2.84 19.75 -6.76
C ALA A 598 3.88 18.71 -7.16
N PHE A 599 3.48 17.75 -8.00
CA PHE A 599 4.35 16.73 -8.57
C PHE A 599 3.96 16.40 -10.01
N ARG A 600 4.92 15.88 -10.76
CA ARG A 600 4.73 15.39 -12.13
C ARG A 600 4.64 13.89 -12.18
N ARG A 601 3.78 13.40 -13.07
CA ARG A 601 3.74 12.00 -13.51
C ARG A 601 4.10 11.98 -14.98
N SER A 602 5.07 11.14 -15.36
CA SER A 602 5.56 11.02 -16.73
C SER A 602 5.14 9.71 -17.36
N ALA A 603 4.68 9.75 -18.61
CA ALA A 603 4.35 8.54 -19.37
C ALA A 603 5.58 7.71 -19.77
N GLU A 604 6.77 8.33 -19.82
CA GLU A 604 8.03 7.65 -20.07
C GLU A 604 8.63 7.12 -18.76
N HIS A 605 9.23 5.95 -18.81
CA HIS A 605 9.83 5.28 -17.64
C HIS A 605 11.13 5.93 -17.16
N GLY A 606 11.56 7.03 -17.76
CA GLY A 606 12.73 7.81 -17.39
C GLY A 606 12.38 9.26 -17.04
N TYR A 607 13.18 9.85 -16.18
CA TYR A 607 13.10 11.28 -15.85
C TYR A 607 13.68 12.12 -16.99
N ALA A 608 12.97 12.33 -18.07
CA ALA A 608 13.35 13.35 -19.03
C ALA A 608 13.03 14.73 -18.43
N GLY A 609 14.03 15.58 -18.27
CA GLY A 609 13.89 16.93 -17.70
C GLY A 609 13.12 17.92 -18.57
N SER A 610 12.73 17.58 -19.79
CA SER A 610 11.87 18.36 -20.68
C SER A 610 10.47 17.76 -20.64
N GLY A 611 9.45 18.53 -20.24
CA GLY A 611 8.05 18.09 -20.24
C GLY A 611 7.67 17.52 -21.59
N ASN A 612 7.49 16.20 -21.64
CA ASN A 612 7.02 15.51 -22.85
C ASN A 612 5.51 15.71 -22.98
N ALA A 613 5.06 15.85 -24.22
CA ALA A 613 3.64 15.85 -24.52
C ALA A 613 2.99 14.59 -23.95
N GLY A 614 2.11 14.76 -22.95
CA GLY A 614 1.45 13.66 -22.26
C GLY A 614 1.84 13.49 -20.78
N ASP A 615 2.78 14.27 -20.24
CA ASP A 615 3.02 14.31 -18.79
C ASP A 615 1.84 14.99 -18.06
N LEU A 616 1.63 14.59 -16.81
CA LEU A 616 0.63 15.20 -15.94
C LEU A 616 1.33 15.99 -14.82
N LEU A 617 0.87 17.22 -14.60
CA LEU A 617 1.12 17.97 -13.36
C LEU A 617 -0.09 17.77 -12.45
N ILE A 618 0.16 17.31 -11.24
CA ILE A 618 -0.79 17.23 -10.16
C ILE A 618 -0.44 18.31 -9.15
N ALA A 619 -1.41 19.13 -8.79
CA ALA A 619 -1.21 20.18 -7.78
C ALA A 619 -2.41 20.21 -6.84
N VAL A 620 -2.15 20.28 -5.54
CA VAL A 620 -3.18 20.33 -4.50
C VAL A 620 -2.77 21.37 -3.47
N SER A 621 -3.71 22.20 -3.06
CA SER A 621 -3.54 23.29 -2.10
C SER A 621 -4.56 23.21 -0.98
N ARG A 622 -4.08 23.29 0.24
CA ARG A 622 -4.84 23.56 1.48
C ARG A 622 -4.55 24.97 2.01
N SER A 623 -3.87 25.81 1.20
CA SER A 623 -3.53 27.19 1.55
C SER A 623 -4.79 28.06 1.67
N SER A 624 -4.72 29.05 2.54
CA SER A 624 -5.73 30.13 2.62
C SER A 624 -5.57 31.18 1.51
N GLU A 625 -4.43 31.20 0.84
CA GLU A 625 -4.09 32.13 -0.24
C GLU A 625 -3.96 31.38 -1.58
N PRO A 626 -4.21 32.04 -2.71
CA PRO A 626 -4.02 31.42 -4.02
C PRO A 626 -2.55 31.00 -4.26
N VAL A 627 -2.37 29.82 -4.82
CA VAL A 627 -1.06 29.29 -5.23
C VAL A 627 -0.95 29.37 -6.76
N ASN A 628 0.14 29.96 -7.24
CA ASN A 628 0.41 30.10 -8.68
C ASN A 628 1.61 29.23 -9.08
N LEU A 629 1.44 28.48 -10.16
CA LEU A 629 2.46 27.62 -10.73
C LEU A 629 2.61 27.89 -12.22
N ASP A 630 3.86 28.02 -12.69
CA ASP A 630 4.14 28.15 -14.10
C ASP A 630 3.96 26.80 -14.81
N VAL A 631 3.26 26.81 -15.93
CA VAL A 631 3.03 25.64 -16.78
C VAL A 631 3.31 25.98 -18.26
N PRO A 632 3.69 25.00 -19.10
CA PRO A 632 3.93 25.23 -20.51
C PRO A 632 2.69 25.77 -21.24
N GLN A 633 2.93 26.52 -22.32
CA GLN A 633 1.87 26.88 -23.25
C GLN A 633 1.27 25.60 -23.86
N GLY A 634 -0.06 25.52 -23.95
CA GLY A 634 -0.75 24.32 -24.45
C GLY A 634 -1.14 23.31 -23.37
N ALA A 635 -0.78 23.56 -22.09
CA ALA A 635 -1.27 22.77 -20.99
C ALA A 635 -2.81 22.74 -20.93
N ALA A 636 -3.40 21.61 -20.54
CA ALA A 636 -4.85 21.40 -20.51
C ALA A 636 -5.31 20.83 -19.17
N LEU A 637 -6.31 21.45 -18.58
CA LEU A 637 -6.94 20.97 -17.34
C LEU A 637 -7.79 19.73 -17.64
N LEU A 638 -7.48 18.61 -16.97
CA LEU A 638 -8.20 17.34 -17.13
C LEU A 638 -9.20 17.11 -16.00
N LEU A 639 -8.88 17.51 -14.78
CA LEU A 639 -9.73 17.38 -13.60
C LEU A 639 -9.44 18.53 -12.64
N ALA A 640 -10.49 19.06 -12.04
CA ALA A 640 -10.38 20.09 -11.01
C ALA A 640 -11.28 19.78 -9.81
N VAL A 641 -10.80 20.11 -8.62
CA VAL A 641 -11.53 20.14 -7.35
C VAL A 641 -11.40 21.55 -6.80
N GLY A 642 -12.52 22.20 -6.48
CA GLY A 642 -12.52 23.60 -6.04
C GLY A 642 -12.21 24.60 -7.15
N GLY A 643 -11.72 25.76 -6.78
CA GLY A 643 -11.42 26.86 -7.70
C GLY A 643 -10.06 26.70 -8.36
N VAL A 644 -10.03 26.30 -9.63
CA VAL A 644 -8.80 26.17 -10.42
C VAL A 644 -8.94 26.95 -11.73
N SER A 645 -7.93 27.74 -12.08
CA SER A 645 -7.87 28.41 -13.39
C SER A 645 -6.52 28.15 -14.07
N LEU A 646 -6.56 28.05 -15.38
CA LEU A 646 -5.41 27.88 -16.24
C LEU A 646 -5.45 28.93 -17.35
N ALA A 647 -4.56 29.90 -17.31
CA ALA A 647 -4.52 30.99 -18.28
C ALA A 647 -3.08 31.47 -18.53
N SER A 648 -2.77 31.71 -19.80
CA SER A 648 -1.49 32.34 -20.21
C SER A 648 -0.22 31.70 -19.63
N GLY A 649 -0.21 30.36 -19.48
CA GLY A 649 0.94 29.64 -18.93
C GLY A 649 1.03 29.68 -17.39
N CYS A 650 -0.02 30.15 -16.71
CA CYS A 650 -0.11 30.14 -15.25
C CYS A 650 -1.30 29.28 -14.79
N LEU A 651 -1.04 28.36 -13.90
CA LEU A 651 -2.01 27.57 -13.15
C LEU A 651 -2.24 28.23 -11.80
N THR A 652 -3.45 28.65 -11.51
CA THR A 652 -3.83 29.24 -10.21
C THR A 652 -4.75 28.29 -9.48
N LEU A 653 -4.39 27.92 -8.28
CA LEU A 653 -5.16 27.15 -7.31
C LEU A 653 -5.74 28.13 -6.27
N SER A 654 -7.07 28.20 -6.16
CA SER A 654 -7.73 28.89 -5.05
C SER A 654 -7.55 28.12 -3.73
N PRO A 655 -7.90 28.68 -2.57
CA PRO A 655 -7.93 27.94 -1.31
C PRO A 655 -8.67 26.60 -1.42
N ASP A 656 -8.14 25.57 -0.75
CA ASP A 656 -8.72 24.22 -0.70
C ASP A 656 -9.08 23.66 -2.10
N SER A 657 -8.12 23.66 -3.00
CA SER A 657 -8.34 23.19 -4.38
C SER A 657 -7.23 22.25 -4.87
N GLY A 658 -7.51 21.56 -5.96
CA GLY A 658 -6.53 20.66 -6.58
C GLY A 658 -6.91 20.31 -8.01
N CYS A 659 -5.92 19.85 -8.79
CA CYS A 659 -6.14 19.51 -10.19
C CYS A 659 -5.15 18.50 -10.75
N ALA A 660 -5.53 17.94 -11.90
CA ALA A 660 -4.65 17.25 -12.81
C ALA A 660 -4.61 18.03 -14.14
N VAL A 661 -3.42 18.40 -14.58
CA VAL A 661 -3.15 19.19 -15.79
C VAL A 661 -2.26 18.37 -16.71
N ARG A 662 -2.67 18.15 -17.95
CA ARG A 662 -1.79 17.58 -18.98
C ARG A 662 -0.85 18.69 -19.46
N LEU A 663 0.45 18.42 -19.41
CA LEU A 663 1.47 19.31 -19.96
C LEU A 663 1.53 19.11 -21.48
N GLY A 664 1.63 20.20 -22.20
CA GLY A 664 1.58 20.24 -23.67
C GLY A 664 2.72 19.56 -24.40
#